data_3545ccab79244cf647fd4d7be3c3d106
#
_entry.id   3545ccab79244cf647fd4d7be3c3d106
#
_cell.length_a   1.000
_cell.length_b   1.000
_cell.length_c   1.000
_cell.angle_alpha   90.00
_cell.angle_beta   90.00
_cell.angle_gamma   90.00
#
_symmetry.space_group_name_H-M   'P 1'
#
loop_
_entity.id
_entity.type
_entity.pdbx_description
1 polymer ?
#
loop_
_entity_poly.entity_id
_entity_poly.type
_entity_poly.pdbx_seq_one_letter_code
_entity_poly.pdbx_strand_id
1 'polypeptide(L)'
;MPAQLTLRDSTEIQGDILAGFKKDNVSLLLLQFGDVTAARSWLEDLVPQIATTQQVADFNRRFSEARRNSMGDDPKHLKATWLGLALTHPGLQFFTGKEKVFESVPGGSTVEAFVQGAADRALALGDTDDSDPKNWLFGYDHSRTVHAVLTVASDTEEDLRNELARQREAASRAGAVVVFQQDGATLPGDAAGKEHFGFKDGVSEPGVRGFEEEDPARPGYVLGSPGTRLISADKFVVDAAGDGKRPAGVPPWMRNGSFQVFRRLHQDVPGWWAQVAAELKRLKAAKAVDERTSQEWLAARLVGRWPSGASIANCPMKPAGKPEPAPDNDITFKDDPDGLVTPLFSHLRKTNPRDGLVDGGELVDEKFMDERRMIRRGIPYGRPFNPTQGEGGGADDPRGLVFVCYQADLVRQFEFVQADWVNDPDFPHDRPNRPGPDPMVSGQLTDVNDGKVSFESRNAAGERQTTTLGFRPFVRTEGSVYAFSPSLSTLRGLAQGRLEGEGSITPVPDPQARPVDAVLPHPEHPDRYLAFQGGKVVPLTSSVRGGDASLAADGAAAKPLSFWDDLHDLKRVDAAWPVPDRQEVNGESSHWLFFTGEDGGQYYRHILVDRQEPPRIRPDGNRARPLSQWSSFGAAPEPVTHVDAVLPIPDQQPAGDGRFYYWLFHTTPSGQRYRIISLQAGGYRDRRETDDSAVALWTSLNGVEHVDAVQPVPGRQPGSAQNWYWVFHGNKYRVISVADGSAHHDAVVHPDRSLTG
;
A
#
# COMPACT_ATOMS: atom_id res chain seq x y z
N MET A 1 15.38 -14.19 12.12
CA MET A 1 13.92 -14.14 11.98
C MET A 1 13.63 -13.61 10.59
N PRO A 2 12.67 -14.13 9.82
CA PRO A 2 12.29 -13.48 8.56
C PRO A 2 11.87 -12.04 8.86
N ALA A 3 12.30 -11.12 8.02
CA ALA A 3 11.95 -9.71 8.17
C ALA A 3 10.41 -9.57 8.11
N GLN A 4 9.84 -8.88 9.07
CA GLN A 4 8.40 -8.67 9.15
C GLN A 4 7.93 -7.84 7.93
N LEU A 5 6.95 -8.34 7.19
CA LEU A 5 6.43 -7.70 5.96
C LEU A 5 5.38 -6.62 6.30
N THR A 6 5.76 -5.68 7.16
CA THR A 6 4.87 -4.67 7.74
C THR A 6 4.14 -3.80 6.70
N LEU A 7 4.73 -3.62 5.52
CA LEU A 7 4.10 -2.81 4.47
C LEU A 7 2.96 -3.54 3.74
N ARG A 8 2.95 -4.87 3.75
CA ARG A 8 1.80 -5.64 3.19
C ARG A 8 0.50 -5.39 3.94
N ASP A 9 0.62 -5.16 5.24
CA ASP A 9 -0.52 -4.96 6.14
C ASP A 9 -0.92 -3.47 6.24
N SER A 10 -0.32 -2.59 5.42
CA SER A 10 -0.61 -1.15 5.48
C SER A 10 -2.04 -0.84 5.03
N THR A 11 -2.79 -0.18 5.91
CA THR A 11 -4.11 0.42 5.63
C THR A 11 -4.02 1.90 5.28
N GLU A 12 -2.81 2.49 5.32
CA GLU A 12 -2.56 3.89 5.01
C GLU A 12 -2.06 4.11 3.57
N ILE A 13 -1.23 3.20 3.06
CA ILE A 13 -0.70 3.28 1.70
C ILE A 13 -1.75 2.77 0.71
N GLN A 14 -2.01 3.54 -0.35
CA GLN A 14 -2.94 3.14 -1.41
C GLN A 14 -2.45 1.88 -2.14
N GLY A 15 -3.38 1.04 -2.57
CA GLY A 15 -3.11 -0.31 -3.05
C GLY A 15 -2.44 -0.39 -4.43
N ASP A 16 -2.55 0.65 -5.24
CA ASP A 16 -1.90 0.76 -6.55
C ASP A 16 -0.38 0.98 -6.46
N ILE A 17 0.12 1.52 -5.35
CA ILE A 17 1.53 1.86 -5.18
C ILE A 17 2.35 0.57 -5.06
N LEU A 18 2.28 -0.12 -3.93
CA LEU A 18 3.13 -1.29 -3.63
C LEU A 18 2.57 -2.58 -4.22
N ALA A 19 1.32 -2.92 -3.90
CA ALA A 19 0.71 -4.17 -4.32
C ALA A 19 0.38 -4.19 -5.82
N GLY A 20 0.00 -3.03 -6.38
CA GLY A 20 -0.44 -2.87 -7.76
C GLY A 20 -1.79 -3.56 -8.02
N PHE A 21 -2.67 -2.90 -8.71
CA PHE A 21 -4.02 -3.43 -8.96
C PHE A 21 -4.03 -4.70 -9.81
N LYS A 22 -3.08 -4.82 -10.76
CA LYS A 22 -2.90 -6.00 -11.63
C LYS A 22 -4.22 -6.43 -12.28
N LYS A 23 -4.91 -5.46 -12.90
CA LYS A 23 -6.21 -5.65 -13.56
C LYS A 23 -6.07 -5.51 -15.07
N ASP A 24 -6.91 -6.24 -15.79
CA ASP A 24 -6.90 -6.23 -17.26
C ASP A 24 -7.48 -4.95 -17.86
N ASN A 25 -8.29 -4.22 -17.12
CA ASN A 25 -8.95 -3.01 -17.57
C ASN A 25 -8.73 -1.89 -16.57
N VAL A 26 -8.24 -0.74 -17.02
CA VAL A 26 -7.96 0.44 -16.19
C VAL A 26 -8.47 1.68 -16.88
N SER A 27 -9.00 2.63 -16.11
CA SER A 27 -9.33 3.96 -16.58
C SER A 27 -8.84 5.02 -15.59
N LEU A 28 -8.25 6.08 -16.11
CA LEU A 28 -7.85 7.24 -15.33
C LEU A 28 -8.77 8.41 -15.69
N LEU A 29 -9.48 8.92 -14.69
CA LEU A 29 -10.31 10.12 -14.81
C LEU A 29 -9.52 11.33 -14.29
N LEU A 30 -9.27 12.30 -15.12
CA LEU A 30 -8.65 13.57 -14.75
C LEU A 30 -9.76 14.56 -14.44
N LEU A 31 -9.83 15.02 -13.20
CA LEU A 31 -10.93 15.82 -12.68
C LEU A 31 -10.50 17.24 -12.35
N GLN A 32 -11.37 18.20 -12.69
CA GLN A 32 -11.29 19.60 -12.25
C GLN A 32 -12.56 19.92 -11.46
N PHE A 33 -12.41 20.51 -10.28
CA PHE A 33 -13.50 20.93 -9.41
C PHE A 33 -13.68 22.45 -9.45
N GLY A 34 -14.92 22.89 -9.33
CA GLY A 34 -15.29 24.32 -9.28
C GLY A 34 -15.69 24.81 -7.90
N ASP A 35 -16.16 23.94 -7.02
CA ASP A 35 -16.57 24.24 -5.64
C ASP A 35 -15.85 23.37 -4.64
N VAL A 36 -15.13 24.00 -3.70
CA VAL A 36 -14.30 23.28 -2.72
C VAL A 36 -15.10 22.51 -1.70
N THR A 37 -16.29 23.01 -1.31
CA THR A 37 -17.13 22.33 -0.31
C THR A 37 -17.71 21.05 -0.89
N ALA A 38 -18.25 21.12 -2.09
CA ALA A 38 -18.77 19.95 -2.80
C ALA A 38 -17.64 18.94 -3.12
N ALA A 39 -16.45 19.41 -3.50
CA ALA A 39 -15.30 18.55 -3.75
C ALA A 39 -14.81 17.83 -2.48
N ARG A 40 -14.80 18.50 -1.33
CA ARG A 40 -14.46 17.88 -0.03
C ARG A 40 -15.47 16.82 0.38
N SER A 41 -16.77 17.08 0.19
CA SER A 41 -17.81 16.08 0.43
C SER A 41 -17.66 14.86 -0.49
N TRP A 42 -17.36 15.08 -1.78
CA TRP A 42 -17.03 13.99 -2.70
C TRP A 42 -15.81 13.18 -2.24
N LEU A 43 -14.77 13.86 -1.76
CA LEU A 43 -13.55 13.19 -1.27
C LEU A 43 -13.85 12.39 0.00
N GLU A 44 -14.68 12.90 0.92
CA GLU A 44 -15.13 12.18 2.13
C GLU A 44 -15.86 10.88 1.78
N ASP A 45 -16.75 10.92 0.79
CA ASP A 45 -17.47 9.75 0.29
C ASP A 45 -16.58 8.77 -0.49
N LEU A 46 -15.51 9.26 -1.14
CA LEU A 46 -14.60 8.45 -1.95
C LEU A 46 -13.56 7.71 -1.09
N VAL A 47 -13.01 8.34 -0.04
CA VAL A 47 -11.89 7.79 0.76
C VAL A 47 -12.15 6.37 1.27
N PRO A 48 -13.33 6.00 1.78
CA PRO A 48 -13.63 4.61 2.20
C PRO A 48 -13.59 3.58 1.07
N GLN A 49 -13.66 4.03 -0.19
CA GLN A 49 -13.69 3.18 -1.38
C GLN A 49 -12.30 2.98 -1.99
N ILE A 50 -11.32 3.80 -1.61
CA ILE A 50 -9.94 3.68 -2.07
C ILE A 50 -9.31 2.43 -1.48
N ALA A 51 -8.78 1.58 -2.36
CA ALA A 51 -8.15 0.33 -1.95
C ALA A 51 -6.83 0.58 -1.21
N THR A 52 -6.63 -0.12 -0.10
CA THR A 52 -5.38 -0.11 0.65
C THR A 52 -4.39 -1.15 0.13
N THR A 53 -3.11 -0.96 0.44
CA THR A 53 -2.08 -1.97 0.12
C THR A 53 -2.43 -3.34 0.71
N GLN A 54 -2.93 -3.39 1.95
CA GLN A 54 -3.37 -4.63 2.59
C GLN A 54 -4.47 -5.34 1.77
N GLN A 55 -5.53 -4.63 1.42
CA GLN A 55 -6.66 -5.22 0.67
C GLN A 55 -6.22 -5.81 -0.66
N VAL A 56 -5.38 -5.07 -1.41
CA VAL A 56 -4.90 -5.50 -2.72
C VAL A 56 -3.89 -6.64 -2.59
N ALA A 57 -2.98 -6.59 -1.62
CA ALA A 57 -2.01 -7.66 -1.38
C ALA A 57 -2.70 -8.98 -0.98
N ASP A 58 -3.70 -8.93 -0.10
CA ASP A 58 -4.50 -10.09 0.30
C ASP A 58 -5.29 -10.67 -0.87
N PHE A 59 -5.88 -9.83 -1.71
CA PHE A 59 -6.55 -10.30 -2.92
C PHE A 59 -5.56 -10.97 -3.88
N ASN A 60 -4.42 -10.33 -4.16
CA ASN A 60 -3.39 -10.87 -5.07
C ASN A 60 -2.84 -12.22 -4.56
N ARG A 61 -2.68 -12.38 -3.25
CA ARG A 61 -2.28 -13.66 -2.63
C ARG A 61 -3.32 -14.74 -2.88
N ARG A 62 -4.60 -14.48 -2.53
CA ARG A 62 -5.71 -15.42 -2.77
C ARG A 62 -5.87 -15.78 -4.24
N PHE A 63 -5.76 -14.81 -5.13
CA PHE A 63 -5.80 -15.03 -6.57
C PHE A 63 -4.67 -15.96 -7.05
N SER A 64 -3.44 -15.70 -6.60
CA SER A 64 -2.28 -16.51 -6.94
C SER A 64 -2.36 -17.94 -6.42
N GLU A 65 -2.92 -18.14 -5.22
CA GLU A 65 -3.18 -19.46 -4.63
C GLU A 65 -4.25 -20.23 -5.42
N ALA A 66 -5.36 -19.58 -5.74
CA ALA A 66 -6.43 -20.17 -6.53
C ALA A 66 -5.94 -20.55 -7.94
N ARG A 67 -5.14 -19.70 -8.60
CA ARG A 67 -4.53 -19.98 -9.91
C ARG A 67 -3.59 -21.20 -9.87
N ARG A 68 -2.75 -21.32 -8.83
CA ARG A 68 -1.89 -22.49 -8.64
C ARG A 68 -2.71 -23.77 -8.48
N ASN A 69 -3.80 -23.71 -7.71
CA ASN A 69 -4.70 -24.85 -7.50
C ASN A 69 -5.49 -25.25 -8.76
N SER A 70 -5.66 -24.32 -9.71
CA SER A 70 -6.32 -24.54 -11.01
C SER A 70 -5.33 -24.81 -12.15
N MET A 71 -4.12 -25.31 -11.86
CA MET A 71 -3.06 -25.63 -12.85
C MET A 71 -2.67 -24.44 -13.75
N GLY A 72 -2.86 -23.21 -13.29
CA GLY A 72 -2.50 -21.99 -14.00
C GLY A 72 -3.67 -21.25 -14.64
N ASP A 73 -4.88 -21.79 -14.60
CA ASP A 73 -6.08 -21.09 -15.07
C ASP A 73 -6.51 -19.99 -14.09
N ASP A 74 -6.95 -18.87 -14.62
CA ASP A 74 -7.42 -17.75 -13.79
C ASP A 74 -8.75 -18.08 -13.10
N PRO A 75 -8.85 -17.82 -11.79
CA PRO A 75 -10.05 -18.13 -11.02
C PRO A 75 -11.19 -17.18 -11.37
N LYS A 76 -12.16 -17.66 -12.17
CA LYS A 76 -13.30 -16.86 -12.69
C LYS A 76 -14.20 -16.25 -11.59
N HIS A 77 -14.16 -16.81 -10.38
CA HIS A 77 -14.96 -16.34 -9.23
C HIS A 77 -14.28 -15.27 -8.39
N LEU A 78 -12.97 -15.05 -8.57
CA LEU A 78 -12.21 -14.01 -7.88
C LEU A 78 -12.07 -12.79 -8.79
N LYS A 79 -12.93 -11.82 -8.60
CA LYS A 79 -12.92 -10.53 -9.31
C LYS A 79 -12.91 -9.39 -8.30
N ALA A 80 -12.30 -8.28 -8.66
CA ALA A 80 -12.30 -7.07 -7.86
C ALA A 80 -12.23 -5.83 -8.75
N THR A 81 -12.84 -4.75 -8.27
CA THR A 81 -12.67 -3.40 -8.82
C THR A 81 -12.00 -2.54 -7.75
N TRP A 82 -10.95 -1.84 -8.11
CA TRP A 82 -10.13 -1.04 -7.22
C TRP A 82 -10.12 0.43 -7.61
N LEU A 83 -10.10 1.29 -6.60
CA LEU A 83 -9.95 2.73 -6.76
C LEU A 83 -8.64 3.21 -6.14
N GLY A 84 -7.98 4.16 -6.80
CA GLY A 84 -6.83 4.91 -6.30
C GLY A 84 -6.98 6.39 -6.66
N LEU A 85 -6.41 7.29 -5.86
CA LEU A 85 -6.52 8.73 -6.05
C LEU A 85 -5.17 9.41 -5.90
N ALA A 86 -4.81 10.22 -6.88
CA ALA A 86 -3.67 11.14 -6.79
C ALA A 86 -4.13 12.59 -7.02
N LEU A 87 -3.46 13.53 -6.37
CA LEU A 87 -3.75 14.96 -6.46
C LEU A 87 -2.56 15.70 -7.05
N THR A 88 -2.80 16.62 -7.96
CA THR A 88 -1.77 17.54 -8.46
C THR A 88 -1.48 18.64 -7.44
N HIS A 89 -0.43 19.43 -7.65
CA HIS A 89 -0.19 20.61 -6.82
C HIS A 89 -1.38 21.59 -6.86
N PRO A 90 -1.95 21.98 -8.02
CA PRO A 90 -3.20 22.75 -8.05
C PRO A 90 -4.37 22.08 -7.32
N GLY A 91 -4.47 20.75 -7.38
CA GLY A 91 -5.47 20.00 -6.62
C GLY A 91 -5.29 20.16 -5.11
N LEU A 92 -4.05 20.03 -4.60
CA LEU A 92 -3.77 20.25 -3.19
C LEU A 92 -4.08 21.69 -2.76
N GLN A 93 -3.74 22.69 -3.57
CA GLN A 93 -4.12 24.09 -3.33
C GLN A 93 -5.66 24.25 -3.24
N PHE A 94 -6.37 23.62 -4.17
CA PHE A 94 -7.84 23.68 -4.21
C PHE A 94 -8.47 23.06 -2.97
N PHE A 95 -8.09 21.81 -2.60
CA PHE A 95 -8.67 21.12 -1.45
C PHE A 95 -8.30 21.76 -0.11
N THR A 96 -7.13 22.36 0.02
CA THR A 96 -6.72 23.05 1.24
C THR A 96 -7.25 24.47 1.32
N GLY A 97 -7.55 25.10 0.19
CA GLY A 97 -7.85 26.53 0.10
C GLY A 97 -6.61 27.42 0.30
N LYS A 98 -5.40 26.85 0.21
CA LYS A 98 -4.14 27.57 0.44
C LYS A 98 -3.42 27.85 -0.87
N GLU A 99 -2.98 29.07 -1.05
CA GLU A 99 -2.10 29.44 -2.16
C GLU A 99 -0.73 28.76 -2.05
N LYS A 100 -0.20 28.62 -0.82
CA LYS A 100 1.05 27.90 -0.54
C LYS A 100 0.78 26.64 0.24
N VAL A 101 0.97 25.49 -0.38
CA VAL A 101 0.83 24.16 0.23
C VAL A 101 2.14 23.74 0.91
N PHE A 102 3.27 24.20 0.38
CA PHE A 102 4.61 23.88 0.91
C PHE A 102 5.23 25.11 1.57
N GLU A 103 5.76 24.92 2.79
CA GLU A 103 6.50 25.97 3.50
C GLU A 103 7.84 26.29 2.85
N SER A 104 8.47 25.27 2.24
CA SER A 104 9.76 25.35 1.57
C SER A 104 9.71 24.63 0.22
N VAL A 105 10.23 25.28 -0.81
CA VAL A 105 10.39 24.74 -2.17
C VAL A 105 11.88 24.87 -2.54
N PRO A 106 12.74 23.96 -2.09
CA PRO A 106 14.16 24.02 -2.40
C PRO A 106 14.40 23.84 -3.91
N GLY A 107 15.32 24.61 -4.49
CA GLY A 107 15.71 24.49 -5.90
C GLY A 107 16.28 23.10 -6.21
N GLY A 108 15.89 22.51 -7.33
CA GLY A 108 16.30 21.16 -7.75
C GLY A 108 15.66 20.03 -6.95
N SER A 109 14.67 20.32 -6.10
CA SER A 109 13.99 19.29 -5.29
C SER A 109 12.78 18.69 -6.00
N THR A 110 12.34 17.54 -5.50
CA THR A 110 11.08 16.91 -5.92
C THR A 110 9.86 17.81 -5.68
N VAL A 111 9.90 18.64 -4.63
CA VAL A 111 8.83 19.62 -4.34
C VAL A 111 8.77 20.70 -5.41
N GLU A 112 9.92 21.22 -5.84
CA GLU A 112 9.96 22.18 -6.93
C GLU A 112 9.39 21.59 -8.23
N ALA A 113 9.84 20.39 -8.61
CA ALA A 113 9.32 19.70 -9.80
C ALA A 113 7.81 19.46 -9.73
N PHE A 114 7.30 19.06 -8.55
CA PHE A 114 5.89 18.84 -8.32
C PHE A 114 5.06 20.15 -8.39
N VAL A 115 5.60 21.25 -7.85
CA VAL A 115 4.96 22.58 -7.90
C VAL A 115 4.92 23.12 -9.33
N GLN A 116 6.00 22.97 -10.09
CA GLN A 116 6.06 23.38 -11.49
C GLN A 116 5.11 22.54 -12.35
N GLY A 117 5.01 21.24 -12.08
CA GLY A 117 4.22 20.31 -12.87
C GLY A 117 4.92 19.84 -14.14
N ALA A 118 4.36 18.80 -14.77
CA ALA A 118 5.00 18.11 -15.90
C ALA A 118 5.24 18.99 -17.14
N ALA A 119 4.36 19.96 -17.40
CA ALA A 119 4.47 20.83 -18.59
C ALA A 119 5.67 21.77 -18.51
N ASP A 120 5.95 22.37 -17.36
CA ASP A 120 7.10 23.25 -17.18
C ASP A 120 8.43 22.48 -17.16
N ARG A 121 8.38 21.18 -16.93
CA ARG A 121 9.53 20.26 -16.93
C ARG A 121 9.76 19.59 -18.30
N ALA A 122 8.86 19.78 -19.25
CA ALA A 122 8.82 19.07 -20.52
C ALA A 122 10.11 19.22 -21.34
N LEU A 123 10.66 20.41 -21.43
CA LEU A 123 11.89 20.67 -22.17
C LEU A 123 13.08 19.85 -21.62
N ALA A 124 13.23 19.77 -20.30
CA ALA A 124 14.29 18.99 -19.67
C ALA A 124 14.11 17.48 -19.90
N LEU A 125 12.90 17.02 -20.17
CA LEU A 125 12.57 15.64 -20.46
C LEU A 125 12.64 15.29 -21.95
N GLY A 126 12.98 16.26 -22.83
CA GLY A 126 13.01 16.08 -24.28
C GLY A 126 11.62 16.08 -24.93
N ASP A 127 10.59 16.57 -24.25
CA ASP A 127 9.23 16.71 -24.80
C ASP A 127 9.13 17.99 -25.64
N THR A 128 9.66 17.93 -26.86
CA THR A 128 9.67 19.02 -27.87
C THR A 128 8.95 18.59 -29.14
N ASP A 129 8.83 19.45 -30.13
CA ASP A 129 8.20 19.19 -31.41
C ASP A 129 6.81 18.56 -31.30
N ASP A 130 6.64 17.31 -31.73
CA ASP A 130 5.36 16.59 -31.65
C ASP A 130 4.95 16.27 -30.20
N SER A 131 5.92 16.20 -29.28
CA SER A 131 5.73 16.00 -27.85
C SER A 131 5.63 17.30 -27.06
N ASP A 132 5.74 18.47 -27.69
CA ASP A 132 5.63 19.77 -27.02
C ASP A 132 4.30 19.89 -26.26
N PRO A 133 4.29 20.41 -25.02
CA PRO A 133 3.08 20.54 -24.20
C PRO A 133 1.90 21.22 -24.89
N LYS A 134 2.17 22.15 -25.81
CA LYS A 134 1.10 22.80 -26.61
C LYS A 134 0.27 21.81 -27.45
N ASN A 135 0.82 20.64 -27.75
CA ASN A 135 0.17 19.54 -28.47
C ASN A 135 -0.50 18.52 -27.57
N TRP A 136 -0.37 18.66 -26.23
CA TRP A 136 -0.91 17.69 -25.29
C TRP A 136 -2.43 17.75 -25.19
N LEU A 137 -3.04 16.62 -25.00
CA LEU A 137 -4.49 16.46 -24.79
C LEU A 137 -4.92 16.90 -23.39
N PHE A 138 -4.00 16.91 -22.42
CA PHE A 138 -4.20 17.31 -21.03
C PHE A 138 -2.87 17.68 -20.35
N GLY A 139 -2.95 18.39 -19.23
CA GLY A 139 -1.80 18.68 -18.38
C GLY A 139 -1.05 19.97 -18.71
N TYR A 140 -1.44 20.69 -19.75
CA TYR A 140 -0.83 21.95 -20.17
C TYR A 140 -1.77 23.16 -20.09
N ASP A 141 -3.03 22.99 -20.50
CA ASP A 141 -3.98 24.09 -20.57
C ASP A 141 -4.48 24.49 -19.18
N HIS A 142 -4.12 25.69 -18.74
CA HIS A 142 -4.53 26.25 -17.45
C HIS A 142 -6.06 26.42 -17.30
N SER A 143 -6.79 26.55 -18.40
CA SER A 143 -8.26 26.59 -18.37
C SER A 143 -8.88 25.23 -18.05
N ARG A 144 -8.11 24.16 -18.21
CA ARG A 144 -8.47 22.76 -17.94
C ARG A 144 -7.52 22.13 -16.92
N THR A 145 -7.32 22.83 -15.81
CA THR A 145 -6.44 22.39 -14.73
C THR A 145 -6.88 21.03 -14.17
N VAL A 146 -5.97 20.09 -14.11
CA VAL A 146 -6.21 18.81 -13.46
C VAL A 146 -5.99 18.97 -11.96
N HIS A 147 -7.03 18.73 -11.15
CA HIS A 147 -6.93 18.71 -9.69
C HIS A 147 -6.68 17.31 -9.14
N ALA A 148 -7.32 16.30 -9.73
CA ALA A 148 -7.24 14.92 -9.26
C ALA A 148 -7.14 13.93 -10.43
N VAL A 149 -6.43 12.84 -10.22
CA VAL A 149 -6.37 11.66 -11.07
C VAL A 149 -6.98 10.49 -10.30
N LEU A 150 -8.20 10.10 -10.68
CA LEU A 150 -8.90 8.96 -10.12
C LEU A 150 -8.64 7.74 -11.00
N THR A 151 -7.97 6.74 -10.45
CA THR A 151 -7.73 5.45 -11.11
C THR A 151 -8.83 4.47 -10.76
N VAL A 152 -9.45 3.87 -11.76
CA VAL A 152 -10.42 2.77 -11.64
C VAL A 152 -9.85 1.57 -12.37
N ALA A 153 -9.72 0.43 -11.70
CA ALA A 153 -9.13 -0.78 -12.27
C ALA A 153 -10.00 -2.00 -11.98
N SER A 154 -10.31 -2.82 -12.99
CA SER A 154 -11.21 -3.97 -12.85
C SER A 154 -10.75 -5.17 -13.69
N ASP A 155 -11.15 -6.37 -13.26
CA ASP A 155 -10.91 -7.62 -14.00
C ASP A 155 -11.76 -7.74 -15.27
N THR A 156 -12.90 -7.02 -15.32
CA THR A 156 -13.78 -7.06 -16.49
C THR A 156 -14.09 -5.65 -17.00
N GLU A 157 -14.32 -5.53 -18.31
CA GLU A 157 -14.73 -4.27 -18.93
C GLU A 157 -16.12 -3.82 -18.44
N GLU A 158 -17.03 -4.77 -18.16
CA GLU A 158 -18.36 -4.48 -17.65
C GLU A 158 -18.31 -3.86 -16.25
N ASP A 159 -17.55 -4.48 -15.34
CA ASP A 159 -17.39 -3.96 -13.97
C ASP A 159 -16.67 -2.61 -13.98
N LEU A 160 -15.64 -2.44 -14.85
CA LEU A 160 -14.99 -1.15 -15.05
C LEU A 160 -16.00 -0.09 -15.49
N ARG A 161 -16.82 -0.38 -16.50
CA ARG A 161 -17.79 0.56 -17.06
C ARG A 161 -18.85 0.98 -16.03
N ASN A 162 -19.34 0.01 -15.25
CA ASN A 162 -20.32 0.26 -14.19
C ASN A 162 -19.72 1.15 -13.09
N GLU A 163 -18.51 0.87 -12.66
CA GLU A 163 -17.83 1.68 -11.65
C GLU A 163 -17.49 3.08 -12.16
N LEU A 164 -17.03 3.22 -13.39
CA LEU A 164 -16.80 4.51 -14.02
C LEU A 164 -18.08 5.37 -14.10
N ALA A 165 -19.21 4.75 -14.45
CA ALA A 165 -20.48 5.47 -14.47
C ALA A 165 -20.84 6.02 -13.08
N ARG A 166 -20.66 5.20 -12.04
CA ARG A 166 -20.91 5.58 -10.64
C ARG A 166 -19.99 6.72 -10.19
N GLN A 167 -18.68 6.62 -10.48
CA GLN A 167 -17.71 7.64 -10.10
C GLN A 167 -17.88 8.95 -10.87
N ARG A 168 -18.24 8.88 -12.16
CA ARG A 168 -18.57 10.07 -12.97
C ARG A 168 -19.81 10.78 -12.44
N GLU A 169 -20.83 10.03 -12.07
CA GLU A 169 -22.05 10.61 -11.48
C GLU A 169 -21.74 11.27 -10.13
N ALA A 170 -20.94 10.63 -9.26
CA ALA A 170 -20.53 11.19 -7.99
C ALA A 170 -19.70 12.49 -8.19
N ALA A 171 -18.74 12.49 -9.10
CA ALA A 171 -17.94 13.66 -9.43
C ALA A 171 -18.80 14.79 -10.02
N SER A 172 -19.75 14.47 -10.91
CA SER A 172 -20.67 15.45 -11.50
C SER A 172 -21.57 16.12 -10.45
N ARG A 173 -22.08 15.35 -9.46
CA ARG A 173 -22.85 15.92 -8.33
C ARG A 173 -22.01 16.90 -7.49
N ALA A 174 -20.71 16.69 -7.44
CA ALA A 174 -19.75 17.61 -6.79
C ALA A 174 -19.31 18.78 -7.71
N GLY A 175 -19.96 18.95 -8.87
CA GLY A 175 -19.59 20.00 -9.83
C GLY A 175 -18.24 19.80 -10.51
N ALA A 176 -17.72 18.58 -10.50
CA ALA A 176 -16.47 18.28 -11.20
C ALA A 176 -16.68 18.12 -12.71
N VAL A 177 -15.68 18.59 -13.46
CA VAL A 177 -15.56 18.38 -14.91
C VAL A 177 -14.50 17.31 -15.16
N VAL A 178 -14.81 16.33 -16.02
CA VAL A 178 -13.81 15.38 -16.51
C VAL A 178 -12.99 16.09 -17.59
N VAL A 179 -11.76 16.47 -17.26
CA VAL A 179 -10.80 17.13 -18.17
C VAL A 179 -10.40 16.17 -19.27
N PHE A 180 -10.08 14.94 -18.89
CA PHE A 180 -9.71 13.85 -19.78
C PHE A 180 -10.03 12.50 -19.14
N GLN A 181 -10.31 11.51 -20.00
CA GLN A 181 -10.36 10.11 -19.58
C GLN A 181 -9.41 9.29 -20.44
N GLN A 182 -8.56 8.50 -19.79
CA GLN A 182 -7.67 7.56 -20.45
C GLN A 182 -8.04 6.14 -20.06
N ASP A 183 -8.50 5.38 -21.03
CA ASP A 183 -8.74 3.94 -20.87
C ASP A 183 -7.51 3.16 -21.35
N GLY A 184 -7.24 2.06 -20.66
CA GLY A 184 -6.21 1.09 -21.01
C GLY A 184 -6.68 -0.33 -20.75
N ALA A 185 -6.18 -1.28 -21.54
CA ALA A 185 -6.49 -2.67 -21.37
C ALA A 185 -5.31 -3.59 -21.74
N THR A 186 -5.22 -4.75 -21.09
CA THR A 186 -4.31 -5.82 -21.49
C THR A 186 -4.59 -6.19 -22.93
N LEU A 187 -3.55 -6.24 -23.78
CA LEU A 187 -3.71 -6.63 -25.18
C LEU A 187 -4.20 -8.06 -25.28
N PRO A 188 -5.03 -8.38 -26.29
CA PRO A 188 -5.64 -9.71 -26.42
C PRO A 188 -4.69 -10.78 -26.95
N GLY A 189 -5.00 -12.05 -26.68
CA GLY A 189 -4.32 -13.22 -27.25
C GLY A 189 -2.82 -13.29 -26.93
N ASP A 190 -1.99 -13.57 -27.94
CA ASP A 190 -0.53 -13.70 -27.77
C ASP A 190 0.18 -12.38 -27.44
N ALA A 191 -0.53 -11.25 -27.50
CA ALA A 191 -0.03 -9.96 -27.08
C ALA A 191 -0.27 -9.67 -25.59
N ALA A 192 -0.94 -10.55 -24.85
CA ALA A 192 -1.20 -10.36 -23.44
C ALA A 192 0.10 -10.14 -22.63
N GLY A 193 0.11 -9.09 -21.79
CA GLY A 193 1.28 -8.70 -21.00
C GLY A 193 2.42 -8.05 -21.79
N LYS A 194 2.17 -7.67 -23.06
CA LYS A 194 3.12 -6.93 -23.91
C LYS A 194 2.61 -5.51 -24.15
N GLU A 195 3.54 -4.61 -24.47
CA GLU A 195 3.24 -3.30 -25.04
C GLU A 195 3.14 -3.38 -26.59
N HIS A 196 2.76 -2.29 -27.27
CA HIS A 196 2.40 -2.36 -28.68
C HIS A 196 3.56 -2.64 -29.66
N PHE A 197 4.83 -2.40 -29.30
CA PHE A 197 5.96 -2.85 -30.13
C PHE A 197 6.14 -4.37 -30.07
N GLY A 198 5.46 -5.09 -29.14
CA GLY A 198 5.40 -6.52 -29.03
C GLY A 198 6.28 -7.13 -27.95
N PHE A 199 6.86 -6.34 -27.06
CA PHE A 199 7.73 -6.79 -25.98
C PHE A 199 6.99 -6.86 -24.66
N LYS A 200 7.31 -7.90 -23.85
CA LYS A 200 6.73 -8.07 -22.53
C LYS A 200 7.19 -6.93 -21.60
N ASP A 201 6.23 -6.24 -21.02
CA ASP A 201 6.45 -5.17 -20.04
C ASP A 201 6.35 -5.67 -18.59
N GLY A 202 6.81 -4.86 -17.63
CA GLY A 202 6.72 -5.17 -16.19
C GLY A 202 7.70 -6.24 -15.69
N VAL A 203 8.65 -6.71 -16.51
CA VAL A 203 9.61 -7.76 -16.11
C VAL A 203 10.62 -7.27 -15.08
N SER A 204 11.09 -6.03 -15.21
CA SER A 204 12.16 -5.45 -14.38
C SER A 204 11.64 -4.59 -13.22
N GLU A 205 10.49 -4.93 -12.64
CA GLU A 205 10.00 -4.22 -11.45
C GLU A 205 10.93 -4.45 -10.26
N PRO A 206 11.19 -3.42 -9.44
CA PRO A 206 11.97 -3.58 -8.20
C PRO A 206 11.19 -4.34 -7.14
N GLY A 207 11.89 -5.08 -6.31
CA GLY A 207 11.35 -5.58 -5.05
C GLY A 207 11.40 -4.48 -3.99
N VAL A 208 10.45 -4.46 -3.06
CA VAL A 208 10.34 -3.47 -1.99
C VAL A 208 10.56 -4.13 -0.64
N ARG A 209 11.55 -3.66 0.09
CA ARG A 209 11.86 -4.15 1.44
C ARG A 209 10.68 -3.87 2.39
N GLY A 210 10.26 -4.90 3.13
CA GLY A 210 9.07 -4.84 3.98
C GLY A 210 7.75 -5.14 3.26
N PHE A 211 7.77 -5.30 1.92
CA PHE A 211 6.63 -5.74 1.13
C PHE A 211 6.85 -7.11 0.47
N GLU A 212 8.01 -7.37 -0.17
CA GLU A 212 8.40 -8.69 -0.67
C GLU A 212 9.29 -9.43 0.32
N GLU A 213 9.24 -10.77 0.24
CA GLU A 213 10.07 -11.67 1.02
C GLU A 213 11.51 -11.67 0.50
N GLU A 214 12.46 -11.59 1.42
CA GLU A 214 13.88 -11.70 1.10
C GLU A 214 14.27 -13.16 0.88
N ASP A 215 15.08 -13.41 -0.16
CA ASP A 215 15.64 -14.73 -0.41
C ASP A 215 16.72 -15.05 0.64
N PRO A 216 16.52 -16.04 1.51
CA PRO A 216 17.52 -16.39 2.53
C PRO A 216 18.83 -16.94 1.93
N ALA A 217 18.80 -17.44 0.71
CA ALA A 217 19.98 -17.93 0.00
C ALA A 217 20.74 -16.80 -0.69
N ARG A 218 20.08 -15.67 -0.97
CA ARG A 218 20.67 -14.48 -1.63
C ARG A 218 20.16 -13.20 -0.98
N PRO A 219 20.70 -12.79 0.18
CA PRO A 219 20.29 -11.58 0.87
C PRO A 219 20.32 -10.35 -0.03
N GLY A 220 19.31 -9.48 0.07
CA GLY A 220 19.12 -8.31 -0.79
C GLY A 220 18.35 -8.58 -2.08
N TYR A 221 17.83 -9.81 -2.28
CA TYR A 221 17.01 -10.18 -3.44
C TYR A 221 15.65 -10.76 -3.01
N VAL A 222 14.69 -10.69 -3.91
CA VAL A 222 13.31 -11.18 -3.69
C VAL A 222 13.26 -12.69 -3.82
N LEU A 223 12.66 -13.38 -2.85
CA LEU A 223 12.45 -14.83 -2.88
C LEU A 223 11.59 -15.22 -4.09
N GLY A 224 12.09 -16.18 -4.88
CA GLY A 224 11.40 -16.71 -6.06
C GLY A 224 11.39 -15.78 -7.28
N SER A 225 12.12 -14.64 -7.24
CA SER A 225 12.25 -13.71 -8.37
C SER A 225 13.73 -13.44 -8.67
N PRO A 226 14.42 -14.34 -9.40
CA PRO A 226 15.85 -14.26 -9.64
C PRO A 226 16.29 -12.90 -10.18
N GLY A 227 17.35 -12.32 -9.59
CA GLY A 227 17.92 -11.04 -9.97
C GLY A 227 17.09 -9.80 -9.63
N THR A 228 15.93 -9.97 -8.99
CA THR A 228 15.11 -8.84 -8.51
C THR A 228 15.63 -8.39 -7.14
N ARG A 229 16.24 -7.19 -7.10
CA ARG A 229 16.79 -6.61 -5.87
C ARG A 229 15.69 -6.08 -4.95
N LEU A 230 15.89 -6.27 -3.64
CA LEU A 230 15.08 -5.64 -2.59
C LEU A 230 15.62 -4.24 -2.30
N ILE A 231 14.86 -3.24 -2.66
CA ILE A 231 15.17 -1.82 -2.50
C ILE A 231 14.41 -1.26 -1.29
N SER A 232 15.01 -0.30 -0.60
CA SER A 232 14.38 0.35 0.54
C SER A 232 13.07 1.02 0.15
N ALA A 233 12.04 0.85 0.99
CA ALA A 233 10.68 1.34 0.71
C ALA A 233 10.62 2.87 0.61
N ASP A 234 11.54 3.60 1.27
CA ASP A 234 11.65 5.06 1.23
C ASP A 234 11.99 5.62 -0.17
N LYS A 235 12.40 4.75 -1.12
CA LYS A 235 12.55 5.12 -2.53
C LYS A 235 11.23 5.19 -3.28
N PHE A 236 10.18 4.57 -2.78
CA PHE A 236 8.89 4.49 -3.46
C PHE A 236 7.76 5.17 -2.68
N VAL A 237 7.82 5.11 -1.36
CA VAL A 237 6.81 5.66 -0.45
C VAL A 237 7.51 6.61 0.51
N VAL A 238 7.03 7.83 0.58
CA VAL A 238 7.58 8.88 1.44
C VAL A 238 7.53 8.45 2.90
N ASP A 239 8.67 8.45 3.59
CA ASP A 239 8.81 8.13 5.02
C ASP A 239 8.11 6.81 5.41
N ALA A 240 8.26 5.78 4.57
CA ALA A 240 7.61 4.48 4.75
C ALA A 240 8.03 3.79 6.07
N ALA A 241 9.28 3.97 6.49
CA ALA A 241 9.80 3.43 7.74
C ALA A 241 9.35 4.23 8.98
N GLY A 242 8.84 5.46 8.78
CA GLY A 242 8.46 6.35 9.86
C GLY A 242 9.64 6.90 10.67
N ASP A 243 10.84 6.91 10.09
CA ASP A 243 12.06 7.43 10.73
C ASP A 243 12.29 8.93 10.42
N GLY A 244 11.34 9.57 9.75
CA GLY A 244 11.36 10.99 9.39
C GLY A 244 12.26 11.34 8.22
N LYS A 245 12.89 10.37 7.55
CA LYS A 245 13.72 10.62 6.38
C LYS A 245 12.86 10.86 5.15
N ARG A 246 12.93 12.06 4.61
CA ARG A 246 12.17 12.51 3.44
C ARG A 246 13.07 13.31 2.49
N PRO A 247 12.74 13.37 1.19
CA PRO A 247 13.42 14.30 0.28
C PRO A 247 13.29 15.75 0.74
N ALA A 248 14.22 16.60 0.30
CA ALA A 248 14.27 17.99 0.71
C ALA A 248 12.96 18.74 0.37
N GLY A 249 12.41 19.45 1.35
CA GLY A 249 11.17 20.21 1.24
C GLY A 249 9.89 19.40 1.38
N VAL A 250 9.95 18.06 1.40
CA VAL A 250 8.78 17.19 1.54
C VAL A 250 8.27 17.22 2.99
N PRO A 251 7.05 17.71 3.25
CA PRO A 251 6.52 17.87 4.60
C PRO A 251 6.04 16.53 5.22
N PRO A 252 5.89 16.49 6.56
CA PRO A 252 5.46 15.26 7.27
C PRO A 252 4.12 14.69 6.82
N TRP A 253 3.16 15.53 6.40
CA TRP A 253 1.83 15.08 5.97
C TRP A 253 1.87 14.23 4.68
N MET A 254 2.97 14.25 3.93
CA MET A 254 3.16 13.39 2.74
C MET A 254 3.60 11.95 3.10
N ARG A 255 3.82 11.64 4.37
CA ARG A 255 4.15 10.28 4.82
C ARG A 255 3.15 9.25 4.30
N ASN A 256 3.63 8.05 3.98
CA ASN A 256 2.87 6.94 3.41
C ASN A 256 2.22 7.24 2.04
N GLY A 257 2.54 8.37 1.43
CA GLY A 257 2.17 8.69 0.06
C GLY A 257 3.31 8.46 -0.92
N SER A 258 3.03 8.66 -2.20
CA SER A 258 4.00 8.49 -3.29
C SER A 258 3.76 9.53 -4.39
N PHE A 259 4.82 10.06 -4.98
CA PHE A 259 4.68 10.86 -6.18
C PHE A 259 4.33 9.95 -7.37
N GLN A 260 3.33 10.36 -8.14
CA GLN A 260 2.87 9.68 -9.33
C GLN A 260 3.24 10.51 -10.56
N VAL A 261 3.82 9.85 -11.55
CA VAL A 261 3.92 10.39 -12.91
C VAL A 261 2.92 9.65 -13.77
N PHE A 262 2.03 10.36 -14.41
CA PHE A 262 1.18 9.82 -15.45
C PHE A 262 1.54 10.46 -16.79
N ARG A 263 1.85 9.63 -17.80
CA ARG A 263 2.12 10.04 -19.17
C ARG A 263 1.30 9.20 -20.15
N ARG A 264 0.68 9.86 -21.13
CA ARG A 264 0.11 9.22 -22.30
C ARG A 264 1.14 9.18 -23.41
N LEU A 265 1.65 8.00 -23.71
CA LEU A 265 2.71 7.78 -24.69
C LEU A 265 2.13 7.11 -25.94
N HIS A 266 2.00 7.85 -27.04
CA HIS A 266 1.64 7.29 -28.34
C HIS A 266 2.81 6.48 -28.90
N GLN A 267 2.53 5.32 -29.54
CA GLN A 267 3.53 4.45 -30.16
C GLN A 267 3.27 4.31 -31.68
N ASP A 268 4.22 4.77 -32.49
CA ASP A 268 4.24 4.51 -33.94
C ASP A 268 4.80 3.10 -34.23
N VAL A 269 3.96 2.10 -34.07
CA VAL A 269 4.34 0.70 -34.23
C VAL A 269 4.77 0.34 -35.66
N PRO A 270 4.02 0.75 -36.71
CA PRO A 270 4.46 0.49 -38.10
C PRO A 270 5.80 1.13 -38.41
N GLY A 271 6.01 2.40 -38.01
CA GLY A 271 7.25 3.10 -38.20
C GLY A 271 8.43 2.46 -37.53
N TRP A 272 8.26 1.99 -36.28
CA TRP A 272 9.25 1.24 -35.53
C TRP A 272 9.73 0.00 -36.30
N TRP A 273 8.83 -0.87 -36.69
CA TRP A 273 9.20 -2.10 -37.40
C TRP A 273 9.79 -1.85 -38.80
N ALA A 274 9.32 -0.82 -39.51
CA ALA A 274 9.90 -0.41 -40.79
C ALA A 274 11.34 0.08 -40.61
N GLN A 275 11.63 0.88 -39.57
CA GLN A 275 12.99 1.35 -39.30
C GLN A 275 13.91 0.20 -38.88
N VAL A 276 13.45 -0.70 -38.01
CA VAL A 276 14.20 -1.92 -37.65
C VAL A 276 14.58 -2.74 -38.89
N ALA A 277 13.65 -2.90 -39.84
CA ALA A 277 13.93 -3.57 -41.11
C ALA A 277 15.00 -2.86 -41.96
N ALA A 278 14.91 -1.52 -42.03
CA ALA A 278 15.86 -0.72 -42.77
C ALA A 278 17.27 -0.78 -42.19
N GLU A 279 17.37 -0.65 -40.85
CA GLU A 279 18.66 -0.71 -40.16
C GLU A 279 19.26 -2.12 -40.18
N LEU A 280 18.45 -3.17 -40.12
CA LEU A 280 18.93 -4.55 -40.32
C LEU A 280 19.53 -4.75 -41.72
N LYS A 281 18.90 -4.19 -42.77
CA LYS A 281 19.44 -4.24 -44.12
C LYS A 281 20.80 -3.54 -44.21
N ARG A 282 20.97 -2.42 -43.49
CA ARG A 282 22.28 -1.71 -43.41
C ARG A 282 23.33 -2.55 -42.70
N LEU A 283 22.99 -3.19 -41.58
CA LEU A 283 23.90 -4.08 -40.84
C LEU A 283 24.35 -5.28 -41.72
N LYS A 284 23.44 -5.90 -42.48
CA LYS A 284 23.76 -6.96 -43.43
C LYS A 284 24.70 -6.48 -44.55
N ALA A 285 24.41 -5.32 -45.14
CA ALA A 285 25.25 -4.72 -46.17
C ALA A 285 26.68 -4.41 -45.64
N ALA A 286 26.79 -3.96 -44.38
CA ALA A 286 28.06 -3.74 -43.69
C ALA A 286 28.75 -5.03 -43.21
N LYS A 287 28.14 -6.19 -43.42
CA LYS A 287 28.60 -7.49 -42.91
C LYS A 287 28.82 -7.52 -41.38
N ALA A 288 28.08 -6.67 -40.68
CA ALA A 288 28.08 -6.57 -39.23
C ALA A 288 27.28 -7.68 -38.57
N VAL A 289 26.37 -8.31 -39.31
CA VAL A 289 25.54 -9.46 -38.88
C VAL A 289 25.39 -10.46 -40.03
N ASP A 290 25.02 -11.70 -39.69
CA ASP A 290 24.74 -12.77 -40.67
C ASP A 290 23.50 -12.45 -41.51
N GLU A 291 23.49 -12.90 -42.77
CA GLU A 291 22.36 -12.70 -43.69
C GLU A 291 21.03 -13.31 -43.17
N ARG A 292 21.12 -14.35 -42.35
CA ARG A 292 19.96 -14.99 -41.70
C ARG A 292 19.43 -14.29 -40.48
N THR A 293 20.10 -13.23 -40.01
CA THR A 293 19.65 -12.45 -38.84
C THR A 293 18.26 -11.91 -39.08
N SER A 294 17.34 -12.07 -38.10
CA SER A 294 15.94 -11.64 -38.16
C SER A 294 15.75 -10.20 -37.67
N GLN A 295 14.63 -9.59 -38.03
CA GLN A 295 14.23 -8.29 -37.49
C GLN A 295 14.01 -8.38 -35.97
N GLU A 296 13.41 -9.45 -35.48
CA GLU A 296 13.19 -9.68 -34.05
C GLU A 296 14.50 -9.73 -33.27
N TRP A 297 15.56 -10.30 -33.84
CA TRP A 297 16.89 -10.30 -33.23
C TRP A 297 17.45 -8.89 -33.04
N LEU A 298 17.31 -7.99 -34.05
CA LEU A 298 17.74 -6.62 -33.91
C LEU A 298 16.86 -5.87 -32.92
N ALA A 299 15.54 -6.00 -33.04
CA ALA A 299 14.59 -5.37 -32.12
C ALA A 299 14.85 -5.79 -30.68
N ALA A 300 15.13 -7.08 -30.40
CA ALA A 300 15.50 -7.54 -29.08
C ALA A 300 16.77 -6.86 -28.52
N ARG A 301 17.73 -6.51 -29.39
CA ARG A 301 18.93 -5.77 -28.99
C ARG A 301 18.65 -4.29 -28.69
N LEU A 302 17.71 -3.69 -29.40
CA LEU A 302 17.28 -2.31 -29.12
C LEU A 302 16.59 -2.21 -27.77
N VAL A 303 15.78 -3.24 -27.41
CA VAL A 303 15.05 -3.33 -26.15
C VAL A 303 15.94 -3.85 -25.01
N GLY A 304 16.83 -4.81 -25.27
CA GLY A 304 17.60 -5.54 -24.29
C GLY A 304 16.95 -6.88 -23.87
N ARG A 305 15.73 -7.15 -24.38
CA ARG A 305 14.96 -8.37 -24.14
C ARG A 305 14.31 -8.87 -25.41
N TRP A 306 14.07 -10.17 -25.48
CA TRP A 306 13.21 -10.78 -26.48
C TRP A 306 11.73 -10.43 -26.22
N PRO A 307 10.84 -10.58 -27.22
CA PRO A 307 9.39 -10.37 -27.03
C PRO A 307 8.77 -11.18 -25.88
N SER A 308 9.35 -12.31 -25.54
CA SER A 308 8.95 -13.17 -24.40
C SER A 308 9.30 -12.54 -23.03
N GLY A 309 10.16 -11.54 -23.00
CA GLY A 309 10.74 -10.96 -21.80
C GLY A 309 12.08 -11.56 -21.36
N ALA A 310 12.55 -12.67 -22.00
CA ALA A 310 13.87 -13.22 -21.73
C ALA A 310 14.96 -12.21 -22.09
N SER A 311 15.98 -12.05 -21.20
CA SER A 311 17.06 -11.09 -21.45
C SER A 311 18.00 -11.57 -22.57
N ILE A 312 18.48 -10.66 -23.41
CA ILE A 312 19.49 -10.99 -24.40
C ILE A 312 20.87 -11.22 -23.76
N ALA A 313 21.13 -10.70 -22.58
CA ALA A 313 22.34 -10.99 -21.83
C ALA A 313 22.47 -12.48 -21.52
N ASN A 314 21.37 -13.13 -21.12
CA ASN A 314 21.33 -14.56 -20.82
C ASN A 314 21.03 -15.44 -22.05
N CYS A 315 20.36 -14.89 -23.07
CA CYS A 315 19.94 -15.60 -24.28
C CYS A 315 20.34 -14.82 -25.55
N PRO A 316 21.64 -14.68 -25.89
CA PRO A 316 22.11 -13.73 -26.90
C PRO A 316 21.74 -14.08 -28.35
N MET A 317 21.51 -15.34 -28.68
CA MET A 317 21.35 -15.81 -30.07
C MET A 317 19.91 -16.02 -30.49
N LYS A 318 19.08 -16.51 -29.62
CA LYS A 318 17.65 -16.78 -29.84
C LYS A 318 16.92 -16.87 -28.50
N PRO A 319 15.61 -16.62 -28.47
CA PRO A 319 14.83 -16.94 -27.29
C PRO A 319 15.04 -18.42 -26.98
N ALA A 320 15.19 -18.76 -25.72
CA ALA A 320 15.32 -20.17 -25.33
C ALA A 320 14.07 -20.93 -25.80
N GLY A 321 14.26 -22.21 -26.17
CA GLY A 321 13.19 -23.02 -26.78
C GLY A 321 11.94 -23.17 -25.92
N LYS A 322 10.87 -23.64 -26.47
CA LYS A 322 9.60 -23.88 -25.76
C LYS A 322 9.72 -25.06 -24.78
N PRO A 323 9.22 -24.93 -23.50
CA PRO A 323 8.64 -23.71 -22.93
C PRO A 323 9.72 -22.64 -22.78
N GLU A 324 9.38 -21.42 -23.15
CA GLU A 324 10.28 -20.27 -22.93
C GLU A 324 10.60 -20.17 -21.42
N PRO A 325 11.87 -19.93 -21.03
CA PRO A 325 12.18 -19.70 -19.64
C PRO A 325 11.41 -18.50 -19.12
N ALA A 326 10.99 -18.57 -17.86
CA ALA A 326 10.36 -17.43 -17.22
C ALA A 326 11.27 -16.21 -17.34
N PRO A 327 10.74 -15.03 -17.62
CA PRO A 327 11.52 -13.82 -17.64
C PRO A 327 12.20 -13.65 -16.29
N ASP A 328 13.51 -13.39 -16.30
CA ASP A 328 14.30 -13.17 -15.09
C ASP A 328 15.02 -11.83 -15.12
N ASN A 329 15.49 -11.39 -13.95
CA ASN A 329 16.27 -10.18 -13.76
C ASN A 329 17.71 -10.48 -13.34
N ASP A 330 18.15 -11.72 -13.36
CA ASP A 330 19.52 -12.09 -13.01
C ASP A 330 20.47 -11.82 -14.18
N ILE A 331 20.68 -10.54 -14.43
CA ILE A 331 21.42 -9.99 -15.56
C ILE A 331 22.67 -9.29 -15.01
N THR A 332 23.82 -9.58 -15.62
CA THR A 332 25.09 -8.87 -15.40
C THR A 332 25.53 -8.18 -16.69
N PHE A 333 26.11 -7.00 -16.59
CA PHE A 333 26.71 -6.26 -17.70
C PHE A 333 28.21 -6.04 -17.55
N LYS A 334 28.78 -6.35 -16.39
CA LYS A 334 30.25 -6.21 -16.15
C LYS A 334 31.10 -7.03 -17.12
N ASP A 335 30.57 -8.16 -17.61
CA ASP A 335 31.25 -9.05 -18.56
C ASP A 335 30.99 -8.67 -20.02
N ASP A 336 30.17 -7.65 -20.26
CA ASP A 336 29.85 -7.06 -21.59
C ASP A 336 30.06 -5.53 -21.55
N PRO A 337 31.23 -5.03 -21.16
CA PRO A 337 31.47 -3.59 -20.96
C PRO A 337 31.25 -2.76 -22.23
N ASP A 338 31.46 -3.36 -23.40
CA ASP A 338 31.37 -2.69 -24.70
C ASP A 338 30.00 -2.85 -25.38
N GLY A 339 29.07 -3.63 -24.79
CA GLY A 339 27.74 -3.83 -25.33
C GLY A 339 27.66 -4.68 -26.60
N LEU A 340 28.58 -5.65 -26.74
CA LEU A 340 28.59 -6.60 -27.86
C LEU A 340 27.39 -7.55 -27.81
N VAL A 341 26.91 -7.90 -26.62
CA VAL A 341 25.75 -8.73 -26.40
C VAL A 341 24.52 -7.87 -26.17
N THR A 342 24.57 -7.00 -25.15
CA THR A 342 23.51 -6.04 -24.83
C THR A 342 24.01 -4.64 -25.14
N PRO A 343 23.60 -4.04 -26.28
CA PRO A 343 24.08 -2.72 -26.69
C PRO A 343 23.95 -1.68 -25.59
N LEU A 344 24.93 -0.76 -25.52
CA LEU A 344 24.96 0.29 -24.50
C LEU A 344 23.75 1.22 -24.58
N PHE A 345 23.19 1.41 -25.77
CA PHE A 345 22.01 2.21 -26.07
C PHE A 345 20.69 1.44 -25.83
N SER A 346 20.71 0.12 -25.58
CA SER A 346 19.46 -0.65 -25.40
C SER A 346 18.63 -0.11 -24.23
N HIS A 347 17.31 -0.09 -24.41
CA HIS A 347 16.37 0.40 -23.39
C HIS A 347 16.64 -0.19 -22.00
N LEU A 348 16.82 -1.51 -21.90
CA LEU A 348 17.12 -2.20 -20.64
C LEU A 348 18.37 -1.64 -19.95
N ARG A 349 19.44 -1.38 -20.73
CA ARG A 349 20.72 -0.94 -20.20
C ARG A 349 20.74 0.56 -19.92
N LYS A 350 20.06 1.37 -20.73
CA LYS A 350 19.85 2.80 -20.49
C LYS A 350 19.04 3.07 -19.23
N THR A 351 17.98 2.32 -19.00
CA THR A 351 17.09 2.54 -17.84
C THR A 351 17.59 1.91 -16.55
N ASN A 352 18.51 0.93 -16.63
CA ASN A 352 19.11 0.28 -15.47
C ASN A 352 20.45 -0.37 -15.83
N PRO A 353 21.57 0.37 -15.78
CA PRO A 353 22.91 -0.13 -16.16
C PRO A 353 23.47 -1.19 -15.20
N ARG A 354 22.84 -1.42 -14.05
CA ARG A 354 23.22 -2.47 -13.08
C ARG A 354 24.70 -2.39 -12.70
N ASP A 355 25.40 -3.55 -12.70
CA ASP A 355 26.82 -3.73 -12.42
C ASP A 355 27.74 -3.39 -13.62
N GLY A 356 27.21 -2.78 -14.67
CA GLY A 356 27.97 -2.41 -15.87
C GLY A 356 28.24 -0.92 -16.01
N LEU A 357 27.85 -0.09 -15.04
CA LEU A 357 28.17 1.34 -15.07
C LEU A 357 29.58 1.59 -14.54
N VAL A 358 30.37 2.31 -15.34
CA VAL A 358 31.71 2.76 -14.97
C VAL A 358 31.72 4.28 -15.03
N ASP A 359 32.26 4.92 -14.01
CA ASP A 359 32.46 6.37 -13.94
C ASP A 359 33.88 6.64 -13.43
N GLY A 360 34.62 7.50 -14.13
CA GLY A 360 36.05 7.77 -13.80
C GLY A 360 36.96 6.53 -13.82
N GLY A 361 36.59 5.48 -14.56
CA GLY A 361 37.34 4.21 -14.64
C GLY A 361 37.01 3.19 -13.53
N GLU A 362 36.15 3.51 -12.59
CA GLU A 362 35.70 2.62 -11.51
C GLU A 362 34.24 2.17 -11.68
N LEU A 363 33.95 0.94 -11.25
CA LEU A 363 32.56 0.45 -11.23
C LEU A 363 31.74 1.21 -10.20
N VAL A 364 30.59 1.74 -10.63
CA VAL A 364 29.64 2.42 -9.76
C VAL A 364 28.88 1.39 -8.91
N ASP A 365 28.74 1.67 -7.60
CA ASP A 365 27.98 0.80 -6.68
C ASP A 365 26.52 0.66 -7.15
N GLU A 366 26.01 -0.57 -7.18
CA GLU A 366 24.61 -0.86 -7.50
C GLU A 366 23.58 -0.12 -6.62
N LYS A 367 23.97 0.33 -5.43
CA LYS A 367 23.14 1.19 -4.57
C LYS A 367 22.79 2.52 -5.25
N PHE A 368 23.68 3.03 -6.10
CA PHE A 368 23.38 4.21 -6.90
C PHE A 368 22.23 3.94 -7.88
N MET A 369 22.18 2.71 -8.45
CA MET A 369 21.09 2.27 -9.31
C MET A 369 19.78 2.10 -8.52
N ASP A 370 19.88 1.59 -7.29
CA ASP A 370 18.71 1.40 -6.42
C ASP A 370 17.99 2.74 -6.14
N GLU A 371 18.74 3.85 -6.05
CA GLU A 371 18.18 5.19 -5.84
C GLU A 371 17.45 5.78 -7.06
N ARG A 372 17.61 5.18 -8.25
CA ARG A 372 16.97 5.62 -9.51
C ARG A 372 15.76 4.78 -9.88
N ARG A 373 15.43 3.77 -9.07
CA ARG A 373 14.34 2.85 -9.37
C ARG A 373 12.98 3.47 -9.04
N MET A 374 12.00 3.15 -9.86
CA MET A 374 10.59 3.52 -9.71
C MET A 374 9.72 2.27 -9.86
N ILE A 375 8.54 2.27 -9.26
CA ILE A 375 7.52 1.23 -9.47
C ILE A 375 6.64 1.67 -10.63
N ARG A 376 6.51 0.83 -11.67
CA ARG A 376 5.71 1.12 -12.85
C ARG A 376 4.37 0.39 -12.82
N ARG A 377 3.31 1.07 -13.24
CA ARG A 377 1.93 0.58 -13.28
C ARG A 377 1.29 0.91 -14.63
N GLY A 378 2.06 0.79 -15.70
CA GLY A 378 1.61 1.08 -17.04
C GLY A 378 0.64 0.03 -17.59
N ILE A 379 -0.16 0.43 -18.59
CA ILE A 379 -1.06 -0.44 -19.32
C ILE A 379 -1.21 0.06 -20.76
N PRO A 380 -1.27 -0.81 -21.78
CA PRO A 380 -1.50 -0.39 -23.16
C PRO A 380 -2.87 0.25 -23.36
N TYR A 381 -2.97 1.17 -24.33
CA TYR A 381 -4.24 1.70 -24.80
C TYR A 381 -4.34 1.62 -26.33
N GLY A 382 -5.58 1.55 -26.84
CA GLY A 382 -5.84 1.45 -28.26
C GLY A 382 -5.75 0.02 -28.81
N ARG A 383 -6.09 -0.13 -30.09
CA ARG A 383 -6.12 -1.44 -30.75
C ARG A 383 -4.71 -1.88 -31.14
N PRO A 384 -4.40 -3.20 -31.04
CA PRO A 384 -3.14 -3.74 -31.56
C PRO A 384 -2.97 -3.44 -33.05
N PHE A 385 -1.74 -3.12 -33.46
CA PHE A 385 -1.40 -3.01 -34.86
C PHE A 385 -1.53 -4.38 -35.56
N ASN A 386 -2.28 -4.43 -36.66
CA ASN A 386 -2.39 -5.63 -37.50
C ASN A 386 -2.09 -5.30 -38.96
N PRO A 387 -0.92 -5.65 -39.48
CA PRO A 387 -0.51 -5.32 -40.84
C PRO A 387 -1.35 -6.04 -41.94
N THR A 388 -2.13 -7.07 -41.58
CA THR A 388 -2.90 -7.84 -42.52
C THR A 388 -4.38 -7.46 -42.61
N GLN A 389 -4.87 -6.68 -41.66
CA GLN A 389 -6.25 -6.19 -41.61
C GLN A 389 -6.25 -4.67 -41.86
N GLY A 390 -6.67 -4.24 -43.02
CA GLY A 390 -6.72 -2.84 -43.46
C GLY A 390 -7.69 -1.93 -42.67
N GLU A 391 -8.42 -2.44 -41.69
CA GLU A 391 -9.30 -1.67 -40.80
C GLU A 391 -8.70 -1.66 -39.38
N GLY A 392 -8.33 -0.48 -38.89
CA GLY A 392 -7.84 -0.22 -37.52
C GLY A 392 -6.34 -0.45 -37.32
N GLY A 393 -5.54 -0.54 -38.37
CA GLY A 393 -4.10 -0.77 -38.33
C GLY A 393 -3.22 0.37 -38.83
N GLY A 394 -3.79 1.55 -39.11
CA GLY A 394 -3.04 2.70 -39.64
C GLY A 394 -2.00 3.25 -38.64
N ALA A 395 -1.00 3.95 -39.15
CA ALA A 395 0.01 4.65 -38.35
C ALA A 395 -0.62 5.68 -37.39
N ASP A 396 -1.72 6.29 -37.86
CA ASP A 396 -2.43 7.35 -37.12
C ASP A 396 -3.46 6.86 -36.10
N ASP A 397 -3.71 5.54 -36.01
CA ASP A 397 -4.62 5.00 -35.01
C ASP A 397 -4.09 5.25 -33.59
N PRO A 398 -4.91 5.79 -32.66
CA PRO A 398 -4.48 6.09 -31.31
C PRO A 398 -4.16 4.82 -30.53
N ARG A 399 -2.88 4.50 -30.45
CA ARG A 399 -2.36 3.40 -29.62
C ARG A 399 -1.09 3.79 -28.91
N GLY A 400 -0.83 3.15 -27.78
CA GLY A 400 0.38 3.39 -27.03
C GLY A 400 0.33 2.86 -25.61
N LEU A 401 1.07 3.48 -24.73
CA LEU A 401 1.20 3.10 -23.34
C LEU A 401 0.68 4.21 -22.41
N VAL A 402 -0.24 3.87 -21.55
CA VAL A 402 -0.52 4.63 -20.34
C VAL A 402 0.65 4.35 -19.38
N PHE A 403 1.62 5.24 -19.34
CA PHE A 403 2.75 5.11 -18.44
C PHE A 403 2.39 5.74 -17.09
N VAL A 404 2.38 4.93 -16.05
CA VAL A 404 2.22 5.37 -14.66
C VAL A 404 3.38 4.84 -13.84
N CYS A 405 4.04 5.69 -13.06
CA CYS A 405 5.03 5.23 -12.11
C CYS A 405 4.92 5.96 -10.76
N TYR A 406 5.42 5.28 -9.72
CA TYR A 406 5.42 5.72 -8.34
C TYR A 406 6.85 5.77 -7.79
N GLN A 407 7.19 6.85 -7.09
CA GLN A 407 8.48 7.10 -6.49
C GLN A 407 8.38 8.14 -5.37
N ALA A 408 9.40 8.19 -4.52
CA ALA A 408 9.50 9.19 -3.46
C ALA A 408 10.14 10.51 -3.93
N ASP A 409 10.86 10.50 -5.05
CA ASP A 409 11.59 11.67 -5.57
C ASP A 409 11.47 11.75 -7.11
N LEU A 410 10.72 12.73 -7.63
CA LEU A 410 10.53 12.93 -9.06
C LEU A 410 11.85 13.22 -9.79
N VAL A 411 12.69 14.08 -9.20
CA VAL A 411 13.92 14.58 -9.82
C VAL A 411 14.99 13.49 -9.86
N ARG A 412 15.19 12.78 -8.75
CA ARG A 412 16.25 11.78 -8.64
C ARG A 412 15.91 10.44 -9.29
N GLN A 413 14.65 10.20 -9.64
CA GLN A 413 14.17 8.93 -10.18
C GLN A 413 13.65 9.11 -11.60
N PHE A 414 12.40 9.50 -11.79
CA PHE A 414 11.81 9.60 -13.14
C PHE A 414 12.55 10.58 -14.04
N GLU A 415 12.74 11.84 -13.58
CA GLU A 415 13.38 12.87 -14.41
C GLU A 415 14.84 12.53 -14.71
N PHE A 416 15.58 12.05 -13.69
CA PHE A 416 16.96 11.63 -13.87
C PHE A 416 17.10 10.52 -14.91
N VAL A 417 16.28 9.46 -14.81
CA VAL A 417 16.35 8.35 -15.77
C VAL A 417 16.00 8.82 -17.19
N GLN A 418 14.99 9.68 -17.33
CA GLN A 418 14.60 10.18 -18.64
C GLN A 418 15.64 11.15 -19.23
N ALA A 419 16.09 12.13 -18.47
CA ALA A 419 16.98 13.20 -18.97
C ALA A 419 18.44 12.74 -19.08
N ASP A 420 18.99 12.18 -17.99
CA ASP A 420 20.42 11.94 -17.87
C ASP A 420 20.86 10.57 -18.41
N TRP A 421 19.93 9.62 -18.56
CA TRP A 421 20.25 8.29 -19.08
C TRP A 421 19.61 8.03 -20.44
N VAL A 422 18.28 8.12 -20.54
CA VAL A 422 17.52 7.75 -21.74
C VAL A 422 17.80 8.70 -22.90
N ASN A 423 17.72 10.01 -22.64
CA ASN A 423 17.91 11.04 -23.65
C ASN A 423 19.39 11.36 -23.92
N ASP A 424 20.28 11.12 -22.95
CA ASP A 424 21.70 11.44 -23.10
C ASP A 424 22.38 10.48 -24.08
N PRO A 425 22.83 10.95 -25.25
CA PRO A 425 23.48 10.10 -26.23
C PRO A 425 24.91 9.69 -25.84
N ASP A 426 25.51 10.34 -24.86
CA ASP A 426 26.86 10.03 -24.38
C ASP A 426 26.84 9.03 -23.20
N PHE A 427 25.67 8.77 -22.61
CA PHE A 427 25.52 7.81 -21.52
C PHE A 427 25.43 6.35 -22.03
N PRO A 428 26.14 5.41 -21.41
CA PRO A 428 27.13 5.54 -20.35
C PRO A 428 28.41 6.21 -20.84
N HIS A 429 28.92 7.16 -20.03
CA HIS A 429 30.12 7.94 -20.38
C HIS A 429 31.39 7.09 -20.44
N ASP A 430 32.52 7.70 -20.79
CA ASP A 430 33.86 7.07 -20.86
C ASP A 430 33.93 5.87 -21.82
N ARG A 431 33.25 5.95 -22.96
CA ARG A 431 33.25 4.93 -24.00
C ARG A 431 34.00 5.42 -25.24
N PRO A 432 34.74 4.52 -25.94
CA PRO A 432 35.44 4.89 -27.18
C PRO A 432 34.55 5.45 -28.28
N ASN A 433 33.33 4.92 -28.37
CA ASN A 433 32.30 5.37 -29.30
C ASN A 433 31.11 5.88 -28.50
N ARG A 434 30.50 6.97 -28.99
CA ARG A 434 29.28 7.53 -28.45
C ARG A 434 28.17 6.48 -28.49
N PRO A 435 27.60 6.04 -27.35
CA PRO A 435 26.58 4.98 -27.37
C PRO A 435 25.33 5.33 -28.18
N GLY A 436 24.85 6.55 -28.03
CA GLY A 436 23.58 7.05 -28.58
C GLY A 436 22.45 7.02 -27.58
N PRO A 437 21.33 7.70 -27.85
CA PRO A 437 20.14 7.71 -27.02
C PRO A 437 19.42 6.37 -27.03
N ASP A 438 18.47 6.19 -26.12
CA ASP A 438 17.55 5.05 -26.12
C ASP A 438 16.62 5.09 -27.36
N PRO A 439 16.67 4.12 -28.27
CA PRO A 439 15.89 4.15 -29.52
C PRO A 439 14.38 3.89 -29.31
N MET A 440 13.96 3.53 -28.09
CA MET A 440 12.56 3.23 -27.78
C MET A 440 11.80 4.45 -27.27
N VAL A 441 12.38 5.17 -26.28
CA VAL A 441 11.66 6.18 -25.48
C VAL A 441 12.45 7.47 -25.27
N SER A 442 13.57 7.68 -25.98
CA SER A 442 14.25 8.98 -25.93
C SER A 442 13.34 10.09 -26.44
N GLY A 443 13.59 11.30 -25.94
CA GLY A 443 12.91 12.51 -26.41
C GLY A 443 13.13 12.80 -27.88
N GLN A 444 12.51 13.88 -28.36
CA GLN A 444 12.60 14.30 -29.76
C GLN A 444 14.04 14.63 -30.16
N LEU A 445 14.32 14.55 -31.46
CA LEU A 445 15.65 14.84 -31.99
C LEU A 445 16.02 16.29 -31.75
N THR A 446 17.28 16.51 -31.40
CA THR A 446 17.89 17.82 -31.20
C THR A 446 19.27 17.83 -31.88
N ASP A 447 19.95 18.98 -31.86
CA ASP A 447 21.34 19.06 -32.32
C ASP A 447 22.29 18.13 -31.52
N VAL A 448 21.93 17.81 -30.27
CA VAL A 448 22.69 16.90 -29.38
C VAL A 448 22.20 15.47 -29.56
N ASN A 449 20.89 15.26 -29.54
CA ASN A 449 20.27 13.94 -29.75
C ASN A 449 19.89 13.82 -31.25
N ASP A 450 20.81 13.31 -32.07
CA ASP A 450 20.60 13.10 -33.51
C ASP A 450 20.04 11.73 -33.88
N GLY A 451 19.59 10.93 -32.85
CA GLY A 451 19.05 9.59 -33.04
C GLY A 451 20.04 8.53 -33.48
N LYS A 452 21.33 8.86 -33.56
CA LYS A 452 22.35 7.88 -33.92
C LYS A 452 22.82 7.07 -32.74
N VAL A 453 22.97 5.76 -32.96
CA VAL A 453 23.47 4.81 -31.97
C VAL A 453 24.64 4.00 -32.53
N SER A 454 25.60 3.65 -31.68
CA SER A 454 26.78 2.85 -32.05
C SER A 454 26.53 1.38 -31.78
N PHE A 455 26.28 0.63 -32.84
CA PHE A 455 26.06 -0.81 -32.78
C PHE A 455 27.41 -1.55 -32.84
N GLU A 456 27.82 -2.17 -31.73
CA GLU A 456 29.05 -2.96 -31.64
C GLU A 456 28.80 -4.41 -32.09
N SER A 457 29.68 -4.92 -32.95
CA SER A 457 29.60 -6.30 -33.46
C SER A 457 30.99 -6.88 -33.70
N ARG A 458 31.07 -8.15 -34.10
CA ARG A 458 32.27 -8.78 -34.61
C ARG A 458 32.07 -9.18 -36.06
N ASN A 459 33.05 -8.86 -36.92
CA ASN A 459 33.07 -9.30 -38.30
C ASN A 459 33.40 -10.80 -38.42
N ALA A 460 33.39 -11.33 -39.61
CA ALA A 460 33.69 -12.76 -39.88
C ALA A 460 35.12 -13.22 -39.46
N ALA A 461 36.04 -12.27 -39.32
CA ALA A 461 37.38 -12.53 -38.79
C ALA A 461 37.45 -12.49 -37.27
N GLY A 462 36.34 -12.20 -36.58
CA GLY A 462 36.26 -12.05 -35.14
C GLY A 462 36.71 -10.66 -34.61
N GLU A 463 37.04 -9.74 -35.50
CA GLU A 463 37.50 -8.40 -35.16
C GLU A 463 36.26 -7.53 -34.80
N ARG A 464 36.46 -6.64 -33.82
CA ARG A 464 35.45 -5.69 -33.42
C ARG A 464 35.21 -4.64 -34.52
N GLN A 465 33.94 -4.35 -34.77
CA GLN A 465 33.53 -3.26 -35.66
C GLN A 465 32.31 -2.52 -35.08
N THR A 466 32.29 -1.22 -35.33
CA THR A 466 31.17 -0.35 -34.94
C THR A 466 30.39 0.07 -36.18
N THR A 467 29.08 -0.08 -36.15
CA THR A 467 28.18 0.38 -37.23
C THR A 467 27.21 1.40 -36.65
N THR A 468 27.16 2.59 -37.23
CA THR A 468 26.21 3.62 -36.82
C THR A 468 24.82 3.30 -37.40
N LEU A 469 23.83 3.17 -36.54
CA LEU A 469 22.41 3.07 -36.91
C LEU A 469 21.73 4.40 -36.58
N GLY A 470 20.56 4.68 -37.22
CA GLY A 470 19.80 5.86 -36.96
C GLY A 470 18.33 5.53 -36.67
N PHE A 471 17.80 6.10 -35.61
CA PHE A 471 16.41 5.96 -35.21
C PHE A 471 15.77 7.32 -34.99
N ARG A 472 14.60 7.53 -35.60
CA ARG A 472 13.73 8.66 -35.22
C ARG A 472 12.93 8.31 -33.95
N PRO A 473 12.35 9.29 -33.27
CA PRO A 473 11.39 9.01 -32.22
C PRO A 473 10.16 8.26 -32.73
N PHE A 474 9.78 7.20 -32.04
CA PHE A 474 8.57 6.40 -32.30
C PHE A 474 7.56 6.50 -31.16
N VAL A 475 7.95 7.13 -30.09
CA VAL A 475 7.08 7.44 -28.95
C VAL A 475 6.91 8.94 -28.87
N ARG A 476 5.65 9.38 -28.77
CA ARG A 476 5.27 10.78 -28.62
C ARG A 476 4.48 10.96 -27.34
N THR A 477 4.86 11.94 -26.53
CA THR A 477 4.10 12.34 -25.35
C THR A 477 2.89 13.15 -25.78
N GLU A 478 1.69 12.69 -25.43
CA GLU A 478 0.42 13.34 -25.75
C GLU A 478 -0.30 13.91 -24.51
N GLY A 479 0.36 13.90 -23.38
CA GLY A 479 -0.11 14.44 -22.12
C GLY A 479 0.69 13.89 -20.94
N SER A 480 0.91 14.72 -19.93
CA SER A 480 1.63 14.35 -18.73
C SER A 480 1.13 15.12 -17.52
N VAL A 481 1.11 14.46 -16.36
CA VAL A 481 0.73 15.06 -15.07
C VAL A 481 1.65 14.52 -13.97
N TYR A 482 2.18 15.42 -13.14
CA TYR A 482 2.75 15.09 -11.86
C TYR A 482 1.67 15.19 -10.81
N ALA A 483 1.47 14.12 -10.08
CA ALA A 483 0.51 14.04 -9.01
C ALA A 483 1.16 13.39 -7.76
N PHE A 484 0.48 13.44 -6.65
CA PHE A 484 0.85 12.79 -5.41
C PHE A 484 -0.30 11.92 -4.96
N SER A 485 -0.06 10.64 -4.71
CA SER A 485 -1.00 9.70 -4.10
C SER A 485 -0.84 9.75 -2.59
N PRO A 486 -1.71 10.49 -1.86
CA PRO A 486 -1.58 10.66 -0.42
C PRO A 486 -1.93 9.39 0.34
N SER A 487 -1.53 9.30 1.61
CA SER A 487 -2.07 8.31 2.54
C SER A 487 -3.56 8.50 2.76
N LEU A 488 -4.25 7.44 3.22
CA LEU A 488 -5.69 7.50 3.52
C LEU A 488 -6.00 8.54 4.61
N SER A 489 -5.13 8.68 5.62
CA SER A 489 -5.25 9.70 6.66
C SER A 489 -5.12 11.11 6.10
N THR A 490 -4.16 11.35 5.20
CA THR A 490 -4.02 12.65 4.52
C THR A 490 -5.24 12.98 3.67
N LEU A 491 -5.80 12.01 2.94
CA LEU A 491 -7.03 12.22 2.16
C LEU A 491 -8.23 12.58 3.06
N ARG A 492 -8.38 11.92 4.22
CA ARG A 492 -9.40 12.30 5.21
C ARG A 492 -9.20 13.72 5.72
N GLY A 493 -7.95 14.11 6.00
CA GLY A 493 -7.62 15.49 6.37
C GLY A 493 -8.02 16.49 5.29
N LEU A 494 -7.69 16.22 4.04
CA LEU A 494 -8.05 17.06 2.89
C LEU A 494 -9.56 17.20 2.68
N ALA A 495 -10.34 16.13 2.90
CA ALA A 495 -11.80 16.18 2.90
C ALA A 495 -12.34 17.17 3.96
N GLN A 496 -11.59 17.40 5.03
CA GLN A 496 -11.90 18.38 6.08
C GLN A 496 -11.19 19.74 5.88
N GLY A 497 -10.51 19.92 4.75
CA GLY A 497 -9.76 21.15 4.43
C GLY A 497 -8.47 21.31 5.22
N ARG A 498 -7.88 20.23 5.74
CA ARG A 498 -6.67 20.25 6.56
C ARG A 498 -5.57 19.41 5.94
N LEU A 499 -4.31 19.79 6.19
CA LEU A 499 -3.15 18.91 6.03
C LEU A 499 -2.70 18.47 7.43
N GLU A 500 -2.32 17.21 7.60
CA GLU A 500 -1.78 16.74 8.87
C GLU A 500 -0.48 17.52 9.20
N GLY A 501 -0.35 17.98 10.43
CA GLY A 501 0.82 18.75 10.89
C GLY A 501 0.60 20.25 11.08
N GLU A 502 -0.54 20.81 10.66
CA GLU A 502 -0.89 22.20 10.90
C GLU A 502 -1.71 22.38 12.18
N GLY A 503 -1.06 22.85 13.20
CA GLY A 503 -1.61 23.03 14.53
C GLY A 503 -1.37 21.82 15.42
N SER A 504 -1.08 22.07 16.69
CA SER A 504 -0.93 21.06 17.73
C SER A 504 -1.81 19.84 17.41
N ILE A 505 -1.17 18.70 17.18
CA ILE A 505 -1.87 17.45 17.03
C ILE A 505 -2.56 17.14 18.35
N THR A 506 -3.78 17.61 18.50
CA THR A 506 -4.77 16.74 19.08
C THR A 506 -4.98 15.71 17.98
N PRO A 507 -4.65 14.43 18.15
CA PRO A 507 -5.05 13.41 17.22
C PRO A 507 -6.53 13.63 17.00
N VAL A 508 -6.95 13.95 15.75
CA VAL A 508 -8.36 13.85 15.41
C VAL A 508 -8.66 12.38 15.68
N PRO A 509 -9.57 12.07 16.59
CA PRO A 509 -9.96 10.70 16.79
C PRO A 509 -10.30 10.18 15.40
N ASP A 510 -9.64 9.11 14.97
CA ASP A 510 -10.14 8.33 13.82
C ASP A 510 -11.63 8.14 14.08
N PRO A 511 -12.56 8.70 13.27
CA PRO A 511 -13.99 8.48 13.50
C PRO A 511 -14.34 7.00 13.39
N GLN A 512 -13.36 6.16 13.02
CA GLN A 512 -13.39 4.70 13.07
C GLN A 512 -12.34 4.10 14.04
N ALA A 513 -11.63 4.89 14.85
CA ALA A 513 -11.00 4.34 16.04
C ALA A 513 -12.15 3.86 16.95
N ARG A 514 -12.55 2.62 16.70
CA ARG A 514 -13.58 1.97 17.49
C ARG A 514 -13.08 1.91 18.93
N PRO A 515 -13.97 2.06 19.90
CA PRO A 515 -13.61 1.88 21.30
C PRO A 515 -12.95 0.52 21.48
N VAL A 516 -12.11 0.39 22.50
CA VAL A 516 -11.64 -0.91 22.93
C VAL A 516 -12.85 -1.60 23.58
N ASP A 517 -13.42 -2.55 22.88
CA ASP A 517 -14.64 -3.24 23.32
C ASP A 517 -14.36 -4.25 24.44
N ALA A 518 -13.17 -4.91 24.41
CA ALA A 518 -12.76 -5.89 25.40
C ALA A 518 -11.24 -6.01 25.46
N VAL A 519 -10.68 -6.49 26.58
CA VAL A 519 -9.26 -6.74 26.73
C VAL A 519 -9.04 -8.08 27.43
N LEU A 520 -8.10 -8.89 26.90
CA LEU A 520 -7.62 -10.12 27.52
C LEU A 520 -6.15 -9.99 27.86
N PRO A 521 -5.72 -10.39 29.09
CA PRO A 521 -4.31 -10.47 29.41
C PRO A 521 -3.64 -11.62 28.65
N HIS A 522 -2.37 -11.44 28.30
CA HIS A 522 -1.58 -12.51 27.70
C HIS A 522 -1.20 -13.53 28.78
N PRO A 523 -1.35 -14.84 28.55
CA PRO A 523 -1.12 -15.85 29.59
C PRO A 523 0.30 -15.91 30.18
N GLU A 524 1.33 -15.64 29.37
CA GLU A 524 2.75 -15.68 29.80
C GLU A 524 3.37 -14.32 30.08
N HIS A 525 2.84 -13.27 29.47
CA HIS A 525 3.43 -11.94 29.53
C HIS A 525 2.48 -10.98 30.27
N PRO A 526 2.69 -10.75 31.58
CA PRO A 526 1.81 -9.93 32.40
C PRO A 526 1.75 -8.46 31.95
N ASP A 527 2.69 -8.05 31.09
CA ASP A 527 2.76 -6.72 30.47
C ASP A 527 2.13 -6.64 29.06
N ARG A 528 1.58 -7.76 28.55
CA ARG A 528 0.94 -7.82 27.22
C ARG A 528 -0.54 -8.14 27.29
N TYR A 529 -1.30 -7.61 26.33
CA TYR A 529 -2.75 -7.75 26.24
C TYR A 529 -3.21 -7.89 24.80
N LEU A 530 -4.37 -8.52 24.63
CA LEU A 530 -5.13 -8.55 23.39
C LEU A 530 -6.36 -7.66 23.55
N ALA A 531 -6.38 -6.51 22.89
CA ALA A 531 -7.50 -5.60 22.87
C ALA A 531 -8.41 -5.87 21.66
N PHE A 532 -9.69 -6.07 21.90
CA PHE A 532 -10.70 -6.22 20.86
C PHE A 532 -11.24 -4.85 20.47
N GLN A 533 -11.24 -4.55 19.16
CA GLN A 533 -11.73 -3.31 18.60
C GLN A 533 -12.63 -3.63 17.40
N GLY A 534 -13.92 -3.75 17.61
CA GLY A 534 -14.85 -4.24 16.60
C GLY A 534 -14.49 -5.63 16.11
N GLY A 535 -14.26 -5.80 14.82
CA GLY A 535 -13.88 -7.09 14.21
C GLY A 535 -12.39 -7.41 14.23
N LYS A 536 -11.57 -6.75 15.06
CA LYS A 536 -10.10 -6.90 15.10
C LYS A 536 -9.59 -7.08 16.51
N VAL A 537 -8.41 -7.69 16.63
CA VAL A 537 -7.63 -7.79 17.87
C VAL A 537 -6.33 -7.02 17.69
N VAL A 538 -6.04 -6.11 18.61
CA VAL A 538 -4.84 -5.28 18.65
C VAL A 538 -3.99 -5.71 19.83
N PRO A 539 -2.76 -6.18 19.65
CA PRO A 539 -1.85 -6.44 20.74
C PRO A 539 -1.43 -5.14 21.43
N LEU A 540 -1.49 -5.11 22.76
CA LEU A 540 -1.04 -3.99 23.59
C LEU A 540 0.09 -4.42 24.51
N THR A 541 1.03 -3.51 24.75
CA THR A 541 2.09 -3.65 25.76
C THR A 541 1.94 -2.60 26.84
N SER A 542 2.05 -3.00 28.10
CA SER A 542 2.06 -2.08 29.24
C SER A 542 3.47 -1.74 29.71
N SER A 543 3.63 -0.54 30.24
CA SER A 543 4.82 -0.13 30.97
C SER A 543 4.41 0.46 32.31
N VAL A 544 4.88 -0.18 33.40
CA VAL A 544 4.64 0.29 34.78
C VAL A 544 5.98 0.67 35.38
N ARG A 545 6.22 1.97 35.59
CA ARG A 545 7.48 2.50 36.17
C ARG A 545 7.18 3.53 37.25
N GLY A 546 7.62 3.23 38.48
CA GLY A 546 7.44 4.15 39.61
C GLY A 546 5.97 4.46 39.88
N GLY A 547 5.56 5.71 39.70
CA GLY A 547 4.17 6.18 39.84
C GLY A 547 3.40 6.29 38.54
N ASP A 548 3.90 5.74 37.42
CA ASP A 548 3.28 5.81 36.08
C ASP A 548 2.89 4.42 35.55
N ALA A 549 1.74 4.35 34.87
CA ALA A 549 1.28 3.18 34.13
C ALA A 549 0.75 3.61 32.76
N SER A 550 1.32 3.04 31.69
CA SER A 550 0.96 3.36 30.33
C SER A 550 0.72 2.12 29.48
N LEU A 551 -0.11 2.26 28.46
CA LEU A 551 -0.40 1.25 27.43
C LEU A 551 -0.03 1.81 26.06
N ALA A 552 0.55 0.97 25.22
CA ALA A 552 0.84 1.29 23.82
C ALA A 552 0.51 0.07 22.94
N ALA A 553 0.19 0.32 21.67
CA ALA A 553 0.12 -0.76 20.68
C ALA A 553 1.50 -1.43 20.56
N ASP A 554 1.55 -2.76 20.56
CA ASP A 554 2.80 -3.54 20.57
C ASP A 554 3.52 -3.52 19.19
N GLY A 555 3.20 -2.60 18.27
CA GLY A 555 3.78 -2.58 16.93
C GLY A 555 3.46 -3.83 16.08
N ALA A 556 2.88 -4.86 16.64
CA ALA A 556 2.35 -6.00 15.92
C ALA A 556 1.05 -5.61 15.21
N ALA A 557 0.90 -6.03 13.94
CA ALA A 557 -0.30 -5.71 13.17
C ALA A 557 -1.56 -6.26 13.83
N ALA A 558 -2.62 -5.44 13.89
CA ALA A 558 -3.94 -5.87 14.32
C ALA A 558 -4.42 -7.05 13.44
N LYS A 559 -4.97 -8.08 14.07
CA LYS A 559 -5.48 -9.26 13.37
C LYS A 559 -7.02 -9.22 13.32
N PRO A 560 -7.67 -9.57 12.20
CA PRO A 560 -9.12 -9.73 12.17
C PRO A 560 -9.53 -10.91 13.04
N LEU A 561 -10.75 -10.91 13.58
CA LEU A 561 -11.27 -12.04 14.38
C LEU A 561 -11.21 -13.36 13.61
N SER A 562 -11.35 -13.33 12.31
CA SER A 562 -11.20 -14.49 11.41
C SER A 562 -9.78 -15.09 11.35
N PHE A 563 -8.78 -14.44 11.94
CA PHE A 563 -7.44 -15.00 12.11
C PHE A 563 -7.43 -16.18 13.07
N TRP A 564 -8.31 -16.17 14.09
CA TRP A 564 -8.49 -17.27 15.03
C TRP A 564 -9.65 -18.15 14.57
N ASP A 565 -9.40 -19.43 14.36
CA ASP A 565 -10.38 -20.41 13.87
C ASP A 565 -11.68 -20.41 14.68
N ASP A 566 -11.60 -20.05 15.95
CA ASP A 566 -12.69 -20.11 16.92
C ASP A 566 -13.39 -18.76 17.16
N LEU A 567 -12.93 -17.69 16.51
CA LEU A 567 -13.58 -16.38 16.53
C LEU A 567 -14.07 -15.94 15.13
N HIS A 568 -13.89 -16.79 14.10
CA HIS A 568 -14.22 -16.45 12.71
C HIS A 568 -15.72 -16.18 12.48
N ASP A 569 -16.58 -16.75 13.32
CA ASP A 569 -18.04 -16.55 13.30
C ASP A 569 -18.49 -15.28 14.04
N LEU A 570 -17.56 -14.57 14.70
CA LEU A 570 -17.88 -13.37 15.45
C LEU A 570 -17.62 -12.11 14.63
N LYS A 571 -18.55 -11.17 14.67
CA LYS A 571 -18.39 -9.84 14.06
C LYS A 571 -17.69 -8.86 15.02
N ARG A 572 -17.92 -9.03 16.33
CA ARG A 572 -17.44 -8.16 17.39
C ARG A 572 -17.40 -8.93 18.72
N VAL A 573 -16.42 -8.60 19.55
CA VAL A 573 -16.36 -9.00 20.97
C VAL A 573 -16.69 -7.77 21.80
N ASP A 574 -17.62 -7.89 22.73
CA ASP A 574 -18.12 -6.77 23.53
C ASP A 574 -17.47 -6.70 24.92
N ALA A 575 -17.18 -7.85 25.54
CA ALA A 575 -16.50 -7.93 26.82
C ALA A 575 -15.73 -9.24 26.97
N ALA A 576 -14.72 -9.25 27.81
CA ALA A 576 -13.97 -10.46 28.17
C ALA A 576 -13.73 -10.49 29.67
N TRP A 577 -13.83 -11.68 30.25
CA TRP A 577 -13.80 -11.87 31.69
C TRP A 577 -13.07 -13.16 32.07
N PRO A 578 -12.00 -13.13 32.91
CA PRO A 578 -11.32 -14.33 33.34
C PRO A 578 -12.21 -15.19 34.25
N VAL A 579 -12.17 -16.51 34.03
CA VAL A 579 -12.89 -17.48 34.89
C VAL A 579 -12.14 -17.64 36.24
N PRO A 580 -12.78 -17.39 37.38
CA PRO A 580 -12.14 -17.57 38.69
C PRO A 580 -11.61 -18.99 38.88
N ASP A 581 -10.41 -19.13 39.50
CA ASP A 581 -9.72 -20.37 39.77
C ASP A 581 -9.41 -21.30 38.57
N ARG A 582 -9.58 -20.79 37.35
CA ARG A 582 -9.22 -21.49 36.13
C ARG A 582 -8.28 -20.69 35.25
N GLN A 583 -7.44 -19.86 35.87
CA GLN A 583 -6.52 -19.02 35.15
C GLN A 583 -5.35 -19.77 34.49
N GLU A 584 -5.05 -21.00 34.97
CA GLU A 584 -4.08 -21.87 34.32
C GLU A 584 -4.46 -23.36 34.48
N VAL A 585 -5.03 -23.93 33.45
CA VAL A 585 -5.19 -25.39 33.35
C VAL A 585 -4.42 -25.85 32.10
N ASN A 586 -3.40 -26.69 32.28
CA ASN A 586 -2.56 -27.22 31.18
C ASN A 586 -1.84 -26.14 30.32
N GLY A 587 -1.48 -25.00 30.91
CA GLY A 587 -0.82 -23.92 30.18
C GLY A 587 -1.76 -23.04 29.37
N GLU A 588 -3.06 -23.11 29.64
CA GLU A 588 -4.08 -22.27 29.00
C GLU A 588 -4.87 -21.50 30.07
N SER A 589 -5.19 -20.24 29.79
CA SER A 589 -6.06 -19.42 30.63
C SER A 589 -7.50 -19.47 30.13
N SER A 590 -8.44 -19.52 31.08
CA SER A 590 -9.88 -19.64 30.82
C SER A 590 -10.59 -18.29 30.92
N HIS A 591 -11.43 -17.96 29.94
CA HIS A 591 -12.17 -16.71 29.91
C HIS A 591 -13.60 -16.89 29.38
N TRP A 592 -14.51 -16.05 29.84
CA TRP A 592 -15.77 -15.83 29.14
C TRP A 592 -15.62 -14.69 28.15
N LEU A 593 -16.08 -14.90 26.93
CA LEU A 593 -16.12 -13.91 25.88
C LEU A 593 -17.60 -13.57 25.59
N PHE A 594 -17.95 -12.31 25.74
CA PHE A 594 -19.29 -11.80 25.44
C PHE A 594 -19.28 -11.15 24.05
N PHE A 595 -20.31 -11.39 23.25
CA PHE A 595 -20.39 -10.89 21.88
C PHE A 595 -21.84 -10.70 21.44
N THR A 596 -22.06 -9.75 20.54
CA THR A 596 -23.37 -9.52 19.94
C THR A 596 -23.59 -10.46 18.76
N GLY A 597 -24.70 -11.20 18.78
CA GLY A 597 -25.13 -12.10 17.71
C GLY A 597 -25.75 -11.38 16.52
N GLU A 598 -26.08 -12.13 15.48
CA GLU A 598 -26.73 -11.58 14.26
C GLU A 598 -28.13 -11.05 14.51
N ASP A 599 -28.83 -11.57 15.52
CA ASP A 599 -30.16 -11.15 15.96
C ASP A 599 -30.14 -9.89 16.85
N GLY A 600 -28.94 -9.33 17.12
CA GLY A 600 -28.75 -8.18 17.99
C GLY A 600 -28.74 -8.51 19.49
N GLY A 601 -28.98 -9.77 19.88
CA GLY A 601 -28.86 -10.23 21.25
C GLY A 601 -27.40 -10.45 21.66
N GLN A 602 -27.07 -10.22 22.94
CA GLN A 602 -25.75 -10.56 23.44
C GLN A 602 -25.70 -12.01 23.93
N TYR A 603 -24.60 -12.68 23.56
CA TYR A 603 -24.28 -14.07 23.90
C TYR A 603 -22.93 -14.13 24.60
N TYR A 604 -22.64 -15.25 25.22
CA TYR A 604 -21.31 -15.55 25.74
C TYR A 604 -20.86 -16.95 25.35
N ARG A 605 -19.54 -17.15 25.30
CA ARG A 605 -18.90 -18.47 25.21
C ARG A 605 -17.69 -18.54 26.14
N HIS A 606 -17.34 -19.75 26.53
CA HIS A 606 -16.13 -20.04 27.27
C HIS A 606 -15.01 -20.26 26.25
N ILE A 607 -13.86 -19.61 26.44
CA ILE A 607 -12.68 -19.74 25.60
C ILE A 607 -11.46 -20.10 26.43
N LEU A 608 -10.49 -20.74 25.77
CA LEU A 608 -9.16 -21.03 26.27
C LEU A 608 -8.14 -20.25 25.46
N VAL A 609 -7.19 -19.61 26.12
CA VAL A 609 -6.11 -18.84 25.51
C VAL A 609 -4.80 -19.50 25.89
N ASP A 610 -4.04 -19.98 24.89
CA ASP A 610 -2.76 -20.65 25.11
C ASP A 610 -1.57 -19.68 25.18
N ARG A 611 -0.37 -20.22 25.41
CA ARG A 611 0.88 -19.47 25.59
C ARG A 611 1.67 -19.26 24.29
N GLN A 612 1.10 -19.51 23.12
CA GLN A 612 1.79 -19.32 21.83
C GLN A 612 1.92 -17.83 21.47
N GLU A 613 2.81 -17.51 20.56
CA GLU A 613 2.98 -16.18 19.99
C GLU A 613 2.62 -16.19 18.47
N PRO A 614 1.52 -15.57 18.03
CA PRO A 614 0.42 -15.00 18.83
C PRO A 614 -0.37 -16.07 19.58
N PRO A 615 -1.03 -15.73 20.72
CA PRO A 615 -1.79 -16.70 21.48
C PRO A 615 -2.89 -17.33 20.63
N ARG A 616 -3.07 -18.64 20.75
CA ARG A 616 -4.20 -19.32 20.14
C ARG A 616 -5.42 -19.19 21.04
N ILE A 617 -6.53 -18.76 20.47
CA ILE A 617 -7.82 -18.65 21.16
C ILE A 617 -8.70 -19.78 20.63
N ARG A 618 -9.24 -20.63 21.53
CA ARG A 618 -10.12 -21.73 21.14
C ARG A 618 -11.30 -21.88 22.09
N PRO A 619 -12.50 -22.32 21.64
CA PRO A 619 -13.61 -22.58 22.52
C PRO A 619 -13.34 -23.82 23.37
N ASP A 620 -13.78 -23.78 24.64
CA ASP A 620 -13.79 -24.92 25.51
C ASP A 620 -15.07 -25.74 25.29
N GLY A 621 -15.15 -26.40 24.15
CA GLY A 621 -16.25 -27.31 23.81
C GLY A 621 -17.61 -26.63 23.61
N ASN A 622 -17.70 -25.33 23.27
CA ASN A 622 -18.90 -24.59 23.56
C ASN A 622 -19.62 -23.93 22.36
N ARG A 623 -20.94 -24.11 22.42
CA ARG A 623 -21.90 -23.29 21.70
C ARG A 623 -22.11 -21.95 22.41
N ALA A 624 -22.42 -20.90 21.62
CA ALA A 624 -22.88 -19.62 22.13
C ALA A 624 -24.11 -19.81 23.06
N ARG A 625 -24.10 -19.13 24.19
CA ARG A 625 -25.16 -19.20 25.21
C ARG A 625 -25.75 -17.81 25.44
N PRO A 626 -27.06 -17.68 25.62
CA PRO A 626 -27.69 -16.40 25.90
C PRO A 626 -27.40 -15.94 27.33
N LEU A 627 -27.37 -14.61 27.54
CA LEU A 627 -27.14 -14.00 28.85
C LEU A 627 -28.14 -14.49 29.93
N SER A 628 -29.35 -14.90 29.53
CA SER A 628 -30.38 -15.40 30.44
C SER A 628 -29.97 -16.63 31.25
N GLN A 629 -28.87 -17.29 30.93
CA GLN A 629 -28.30 -18.38 31.73
C GLN A 629 -27.55 -17.89 32.97
N TRP A 630 -27.23 -16.60 33.07
CA TRP A 630 -26.68 -15.99 34.27
C TRP A 630 -27.79 -15.55 35.21
N SER A 631 -27.88 -16.13 36.39
CA SER A 631 -28.91 -15.79 37.36
C SER A 631 -28.75 -14.38 37.93
N SER A 632 -27.51 -13.88 37.99
CA SER A 632 -27.18 -12.51 38.41
C SER A 632 -27.59 -11.42 37.43
N PHE A 633 -27.88 -11.77 36.16
CA PHE A 633 -28.29 -10.86 35.11
C PHE A 633 -29.83 -10.72 34.98
N GLY A 634 -30.57 -11.60 35.68
CA GLY A 634 -32.03 -11.62 35.65
C GLY A 634 -32.71 -10.39 36.28
N ALA A 635 -34.01 -10.34 36.12
CA ALA A 635 -34.88 -9.18 36.31
C ALA A 635 -34.88 -8.56 37.72
N ALA A 636 -34.56 -7.31 37.90
CA ALA A 636 -35.17 -6.19 38.60
C ALA A 636 -34.09 -5.18 39.03
N PRO A 637 -34.28 -3.88 38.86
CA PRO A 637 -35.42 -3.26 38.18
C PRO A 637 -35.35 -3.43 36.65
N GLU A 638 -34.16 -3.64 36.07
CA GLU A 638 -33.96 -3.89 34.63
C GLU A 638 -33.03 -5.06 34.40
N PRO A 639 -33.29 -5.98 33.46
CA PRO A 639 -32.36 -7.07 33.14
C PRO A 639 -31.08 -6.54 32.47
N VAL A 640 -29.97 -7.22 32.66
CA VAL A 640 -28.74 -6.96 31.91
C VAL A 640 -28.99 -7.41 30.47
N THR A 641 -28.97 -6.47 29.53
CA THR A 641 -29.11 -6.75 28.11
C THR A 641 -27.76 -6.77 27.41
N HIS A 642 -26.75 -6.09 27.99
CA HIS A 642 -25.41 -6.01 27.45
C HIS A 642 -24.39 -5.88 28.59
N VAL A 643 -23.36 -6.73 28.56
CA VAL A 643 -22.20 -6.66 29.45
C VAL A 643 -21.13 -5.82 28.76
N ASP A 644 -20.73 -4.73 29.39
CA ASP A 644 -19.76 -3.79 28.86
C ASP A 644 -18.35 -4.07 29.43
N ALA A 645 -18.25 -4.16 30.76
CA ALA A 645 -16.98 -4.41 31.44
C ALA A 645 -17.16 -5.10 32.79
N VAL A 646 -16.12 -5.79 33.25
CA VAL A 646 -16.11 -6.46 34.55
C VAL A 646 -14.82 -6.12 35.29
N LEU A 647 -14.95 -5.61 36.52
CA LEU A 647 -13.84 -5.20 37.38
C LEU A 647 -13.81 -6.09 38.63
N PRO A 648 -12.72 -6.85 38.89
CA PRO A 648 -12.59 -7.61 40.12
C PRO A 648 -12.48 -6.68 41.31
N ILE A 649 -13.24 -6.98 42.39
CA ILE A 649 -13.19 -6.21 43.64
C ILE A 649 -11.91 -6.54 44.38
N PRO A 650 -11.07 -5.59 44.79
CA PRO A 650 -9.87 -5.84 45.53
C PRO A 650 -10.17 -6.57 46.87
N ASP A 651 -9.24 -7.45 47.29
CA ASP A 651 -9.30 -8.23 48.51
C ASP A 651 -10.51 -9.20 48.63
N GLN A 652 -11.28 -9.35 47.56
CA GLN A 652 -12.42 -10.29 47.46
C GLN A 652 -12.24 -11.27 46.27
N GLN A 653 -11.01 -11.77 46.09
CA GLN A 653 -10.64 -12.69 45.01
C GLN A 653 -9.83 -13.92 45.51
N PRO A 654 -10.36 -14.88 46.27
CA PRO A 654 -11.72 -14.96 46.86
C PRO A 654 -11.90 -14.12 48.12
N ALA A 655 -13.14 -13.80 48.44
CA ALA A 655 -13.53 -13.24 49.73
C ALA A 655 -13.52 -14.33 50.85
N GLY A 656 -13.75 -13.90 52.10
CA GLY A 656 -13.75 -14.82 53.24
C GLY A 656 -14.83 -15.93 53.20
N ASP A 657 -15.84 -15.80 52.36
CA ASP A 657 -16.87 -16.83 52.10
C ASP A 657 -16.55 -17.75 50.89
N GLY A 658 -15.34 -17.63 50.34
CA GLY A 658 -14.86 -18.40 49.19
C GLY A 658 -15.46 -18.01 47.84
N ARG A 659 -16.15 -16.87 47.78
CA ARG A 659 -16.70 -16.34 46.53
C ARG A 659 -15.81 -15.21 45.96
N PHE A 660 -15.88 -15.01 44.64
CA PHE A 660 -15.19 -13.98 43.91
C PHE A 660 -16.17 -12.87 43.55
N TYR A 661 -15.89 -11.62 43.90
CA TYR A 661 -16.78 -10.48 43.74
C TYR A 661 -16.30 -9.55 42.67
N TYR A 662 -17.25 -9.00 41.91
CA TYR A 662 -16.98 -8.15 40.75
C TYR A 662 -17.95 -6.98 40.66
N TRP A 663 -17.49 -5.81 40.23
CA TRP A 663 -18.33 -4.78 39.70
C TRP A 663 -18.58 -5.08 38.21
N LEU A 664 -19.82 -5.31 37.86
CA LEU A 664 -20.30 -5.55 36.50
C LEU A 664 -20.85 -4.26 35.93
N PHE A 665 -20.19 -3.65 34.95
CA PHE A 665 -20.73 -2.55 34.15
C PHE A 665 -21.56 -3.13 33.02
N HIS A 666 -22.76 -2.60 32.83
CA HIS A 666 -23.73 -3.14 31.88
C HIS A 666 -24.64 -2.05 31.34
N THR A 667 -25.06 -2.20 30.10
CA THR A 667 -26.02 -1.30 29.46
C THR A 667 -27.46 -1.73 29.74
N THR A 668 -28.31 -0.77 30.06
CA THR A 668 -29.75 -0.88 30.19
C THR A 668 -30.43 0.10 29.24
N PRO A 669 -31.76 0.00 28.99
CA PRO A 669 -32.50 1.01 28.24
C PRO A 669 -32.37 2.44 28.77
N SER A 670 -32.08 2.60 30.07
CA SER A 670 -31.88 3.89 30.72
C SER A 670 -30.43 4.37 30.78
N GLY A 671 -29.49 3.68 30.10
CA GLY A 671 -28.07 3.99 30.05
C GLY A 671 -27.19 2.97 30.78
N GLN A 672 -25.88 3.24 30.86
CA GLN A 672 -24.95 2.37 31.54
C GLN A 672 -25.10 2.42 33.05
N ARG A 673 -25.11 1.25 33.67
CA ARG A 673 -25.21 1.02 35.12
C ARG A 673 -24.10 0.09 35.58
N TYR A 674 -23.91 -0.07 36.89
CA TYR A 674 -23.11 -1.15 37.45
C TYR A 674 -23.81 -1.79 38.64
N ARG A 675 -23.47 -3.06 38.88
CA ARG A 675 -23.91 -3.82 40.05
C ARG A 675 -22.76 -4.69 40.58
N ILE A 676 -22.88 -5.17 41.82
CA ILE A 676 -21.96 -6.17 42.34
C ILE A 676 -22.57 -7.54 42.13
N ILE A 677 -21.76 -8.44 41.58
CA ILE A 677 -22.07 -9.86 41.45
C ILE A 677 -20.97 -10.69 42.09
N SER A 678 -21.31 -11.92 42.47
CA SER A 678 -20.32 -12.88 42.99
C SER A 678 -20.42 -14.23 42.27
N LEU A 679 -19.30 -14.92 42.20
CA LEU A 679 -19.14 -16.24 41.57
C LEU A 679 -18.50 -17.22 42.56
N GLN A 680 -18.86 -18.51 42.47
CA GLN A 680 -18.08 -19.58 43.08
C GLN A 680 -16.86 -19.96 42.23
N ALA A 681 -15.89 -20.65 42.81
CA ALA A 681 -14.76 -21.21 42.11
C ALA A 681 -15.19 -22.00 40.88
N GLY A 682 -14.43 -21.80 39.75
CA GLY A 682 -14.78 -22.36 38.46
C GLY A 682 -15.89 -21.64 37.69
N GLY A 683 -16.37 -20.50 38.21
CA GLY A 683 -17.31 -19.62 37.52
C GLY A 683 -18.76 -20.05 37.48
N TYR A 684 -19.12 -21.09 38.23
CA TYR A 684 -20.51 -21.56 38.30
C TYR A 684 -21.24 -20.92 39.49
N ARG A 685 -22.57 -20.83 39.41
CA ARG A 685 -23.46 -20.28 40.44
C ARG A 685 -23.16 -18.82 40.76
N ASP A 686 -23.43 -18.02 39.79
CA ASP A 686 -23.44 -16.55 39.90
C ASP A 686 -24.56 -16.08 40.81
N ARG A 687 -24.34 -14.95 41.52
CA ARG A 687 -25.31 -14.32 42.40
C ARG A 687 -25.21 -12.81 42.27
N ARG A 688 -26.34 -12.14 42.23
CA ARG A 688 -26.43 -10.67 42.33
C ARG A 688 -26.32 -10.30 43.83
N GLU A 689 -25.44 -9.38 44.15
CA GLU A 689 -25.18 -8.92 45.52
C GLU A 689 -25.82 -7.55 45.78
N THR A 690 -25.90 -6.68 44.75
CA THR A 690 -26.52 -5.33 44.86
C THR A 690 -27.48 -5.07 43.73
N ASP A 691 -28.34 -4.08 43.94
CA ASP A 691 -29.13 -3.43 42.86
C ASP A 691 -28.26 -2.54 42.00
N ASP A 692 -28.80 -2.10 40.86
CA ASP A 692 -28.11 -1.26 39.90
C ASP A 692 -27.84 0.15 40.44
N SER A 693 -26.61 0.59 40.25
CA SER A 693 -26.13 1.89 40.66
C SER A 693 -25.66 2.70 39.45
N ALA A 694 -25.74 4.04 39.55
CA ALA A 694 -25.28 4.91 38.48
C ALA A 694 -23.76 4.95 38.42
N VAL A 695 -23.17 4.88 37.21
CA VAL A 695 -21.71 4.98 36.98
C VAL A 695 -21.16 6.31 37.52
N ALA A 696 -21.96 7.38 37.54
CA ALA A 696 -21.58 8.67 38.12
C ALA A 696 -21.23 8.63 39.64
N LEU A 697 -21.51 7.54 40.33
CA LEU A 697 -21.03 7.35 41.71
C LEU A 697 -19.51 7.08 41.78
N TRP A 698 -18.88 6.70 40.69
CA TRP A 698 -17.44 6.58 40.59
C TRP A 698 -16.82 7.95 40.33
N THR A 699 -16.14 8.52 41.30
CA THR A 699 -15.56 9.87 41.21
C THR A 699 -14.41 9.91 40.21
N SER A 700 -13.67 8.81 40.09
CA SER A 700 -12.61 8.65 39.10
C SER A 700 -13.11 8.54 37.63
N LEU A 701 -14.38 8.22 37.44
CA LEU A 701 -15.01 8.11 36.13
C LEU A 701 -15.77 9.38 35.73
N ASN A 702 -15.65 10.45 36.48
CA ASN A 702 -16.28 11.73 36.11
C ASN A 702 -15.82 12.19 34.71
N GLY A 703 -16.78 12.48 33.83
CA GLY A 703 -16.55 12.81 32.44
C GLY A 703 -16.31 11.61 31.50
N VAL A 704 -16.43 10.36 31.99
CA VAL A 704 -16.49 9.15 31.16
C VAL A 704 -17.96 8.89 30.86
N GLU A 705 -18.33 8.93 29.58
CA GLU A 705 -19.72 8.70 29.14
C GLU A 705 -20.09 7.23 29.19
N HIS A 706 -19.13 6.35 28.86
CA HIS A 706 -19.31 4.90 28.82
C HIS A 706 -18.00 4.19 29.16
N VAL A 707 -18.06 3.16 30.00
CA VAL A 707 -16.92 2.26 30.29
C VAL A 707 -17.02 1.07 29.32
N ASP A 708 -16.06 0.96 28.43
CA ASP A 708 -16.07 -0.07 27.37
C ASP A 708 -15.33 -1.34 27.83
N ALA A 709 -14.20 -1.21 28.54
CA ALA A 709 -13.44 -2.32 29.08
C ALA A 709 -12.66 -1.90 30.32
N VAL A 710 -12.28 -2.86 31.15
CA VAL A 710 -11.45 -2.64 32.33
C VAL A 710 -10.41 -3.75 32.46
N GLN A 711 -9.17 -3.38 32.83
CA GLN A 711 -8.12 -4.37 33.14
C GLN A 711 -7.27 -3.94 34.35
N PRO A 712 -6.90 -4.87 35.25
CA PRO A 712 -5.96 -4.61 36.32
C PRO A 712 -4.56 -4.24 35.80
N VAL A 713 -3.88 -3.30 36.47
CA VAL A 713 -2.50 -2.91 36.18
C VAL A 713 -1.55 -3.94 36.83
N PRO A 714 -0.61 -4.58 36.11
CA PRO A 714 0.29 -5.58 36.65
C PRO A 714 1.18 -5.03 37.77
N GLY A 715 1.47 -5.85 38.77
CA GLY A 715 2.36 -5.51 39.89
C GLY A 715 1.82 -4.43 40.86
N ARG A 716 0.56 -4.00 40.64
CA ARG A 716 -0.16 -3.06 41.51
C ARG A 716 -1.36 -3.73 42.18
N GLN A 717 -1.32 -5.05 42.32
CA GLN A 717 -2.33 -5.90 43.00
C GLN A 717 -1.90 -6.35 44.40
N PRO A 718 -2.75 -7.06 45.12
CA PRO A 718 -3.06 -6.88 46.55
C PRO A 718 -1.83 -6.88 47.47
N GLY A 719 -1.83 -5.98 48.44
CA GLY A 719 -0.77 -5.73 49.40
C GLY A 719 -0.13 -4.34 49.30
N SER A 720 -0.34 -3.58 48.22
CA SER A 720 -0.13 -2.14 48.15
C SER A 720 -1.44 -1.43 48.52
N ALA A 721 -1.37 -0.32 49.20
CA ALA A 721 -2.55 0.43 49.68
C ALA A 721 -3.52 0.94 48.56
N GLN A 722 -3.28 0.61 47.29
CA GLN A 722 -4.11 1.01 46.15
C GLN A 722 -3.96 0.01 45.00
N ASN A 723 -5.06 -0.54 44.52
CA ASN A 723 -5.15 -1.35 43.29
C ASN A 723 -5.40 -0.42 42.12
N TRP A 724 -4.64 -0.57 41.04
CA TRP A 724 -4.78 0.25 39.87
C TRP A 724 -5.43 -0.52 38.72
N TYR A 725 -6.21 0.22 37.89
CA TYR A 725 -6.93 -0.33 36.74
C TYR A 725 -6.83 0.61 35.56
N TRP A 726 -6.67 0.04 34.38
CA TRP A 726 -6.93 0.73 33.13
C TRP A 726 -8.42 0.65 32.85
N VAL A 727 -9.07 1.78 32.67
CA VAL A 727 -10.46 1.92 32.27
C VAL A 727 -10.50 2.48 30.87
N PHE A 728 -11.00 1.70 29.93
CA PHE A 728 -11.13 2.09 28.53
C PHE A 728 -12.49 2.74 28.30
N HIS A 729 -12.48 3.83 27.54
CA HIS A 729 -13.67 4.55 27.16
C HIS A 729 -13.48 5.27 25.82
N GLY A 730 -14.26 4.93 24.79
CA GLY A 730 -14.04 5.36 23.42
C GLY A 730 -12.65 4.92 22.94
N ASN A 731 -11.87 5.84 22.40
CA ASN A 731 -10.49 5.60 21.93
C ASN A 731 -9.41 5.93 22.96
N LYS A 732 -9.78 6.07 24.25
CA LYS A 732 -8.90 6.46 25.35
C LYS A 732 -8.91 5.44 26.44
N TYR A 733 -7.91 5.54 27.32
CA TYR A 733 -7.90 4.87 28.60
C TYR A 733 -7.53 5.85 29.71
N ARG A 734 -8.05 5.56 30.90
CA ARG A 734 -7.74 6.28 32.15
C ARG A 734 -7.16 5.29 33.14
N VAL A 735 -6.21 5.71 33.98
CA VAL A 735 -5.75 4.87 35.10
C VAL A 735 -6.43 5.37 36.35
N ILE A 736 -7.16 4.46 37.01
CA ILE A 736 -7.80 4.72 38.28
C ILE A 736 -7.19 3.86 39.39
N SER A 737 -7.30 4.28 40.63
CA SER A 737 -7.01 3.46 41.82
C SER A 737 -8.28 3.23 42.60
N VAL A 738 -8.39 2.03 43.19
CA VAL A 738 -9.45 1.66 44.12
C VAL A 738 -8.82 1.18 45.40
N ALA A 739 -9.14 1.81 46.53
CA ALA A 739 -8.42 1.61 47.78
C ALA A 739 -8.74 0.28 48.46
N ASP A 740 -10.03 -0.09 48.57
CA ASP A 740 -10.49 -1.36 49.10
C ASP A 740 -11.90 -1.67 48.57
N GLY A 741 -12.34 -2.91 48.77
CA GLY A 741 -13.59 -3.40 48.22
C GLY A 741 -14.88 -2.97 48.93
N SER A 742 -14.82 -2.15 49.97
CA SER A 742 -15.98 -1.88 50.82
C SER A 742 -16.69 -0.56 50.58
N ALA A 743 -16.06 0.39 49.89
CA ALA A 743 -16.65 1.66 49.53
C ALA A 743 -15.93 2.23 48.31
N HIS A 744 -16.63 2.97 47.47
CA HIS A 744 -16.10 3.61 46.23
C HIS A 744 -14.98 4.63 46.51
N HIS A 745 -13.92 4.24 47.18
CA HIS A 745 -12.70 5.05 47.32
C HIS A 745 -11.88 4.90 46.07
N ASP A 746 -12.37 5.49 44.99
CA ASP A 746 -11.72 5.53 43.68
C ASP A 746 -11.09 6.92 43.46
N ALA A 747 -9.97 6.94 42.79
CA ALA A 747 -9.28 8.16 42.40
C ALA A 747 -8.63 8.04 41.02
N VAL A 748 -8.56 9.15 40.30
CA VAL A 748 -7.80 9.21 39.06
C VAL A 748 -6.31 9.18 39.40
N VAL A 749 -5.59 8.18 38.90
CA VAL A 749 -4.12 8.12 38.97
C VAL A 749 -3.51 8.86 37.78
N HIS A 750 -4.01 8.57 36.57
CA HIS A 750 -3.63 9.26 35.38
C HIS A 750 -4.88 9.66 34.58
N PRO A 751 -4.95 10.92 34.08
CA PRO A 751 -6.04 11.37 33.25
C PRO A 751 -6.05 10.61 31.91
N ASP A 752 -7.07 10.88 31.10
CA ASP A 752 -7.27 10.25 29.80
C ASP A 752 -6.03 10.31 28.91
N ARG A 753 -5.64 9.15 28.39
CA ARG A 753 -4.55 8.96 27.44
C ARG A 753 -5.08 8.24 26.21
N SER A 754 -4.51 8.53 25.04
CA SER A 754 -4.81 7.80 23.81
C SER A 754 -3.99 6.52 23.74
N LEU A 755 -4.56 5.46 23.14
CA LEU A 755 -3.84 4.23 22.82
C LEU A 755 -2.90 4.37 21.60
N THR A 756 -3.12 5.41 20.80
CA THR A 756 -2.21 5.81 19.72
C THR A 756 -1.17 6.76 20.30
N GLY A 757 0.00 6.20 20.64
CA GLY A 757 1.19 6.97 21.03
C GLY A 757 1.81 7.70 19.84
#